data_0e749f641b9c7eb615d00daf38f06cc7
#
_entry.id   0e749f641b9c7eb615d00daf38f06cc7
#
_cell.length_a   1.000
_cell.length_b   1.000
_cell.length_c   1.000
_cell.angle_alpha   90.00
_cell.angle_beta   90.00
_cell.angle_gamma   90.00
#
_symmetry.space_group_name_H-M   'P 1'
#
loop_
_entity.id
_entity.type
_entity.pdbx_description
1 polymer ?
#
loop_
_entity_poly.entity_id
_entity_poly.type
_entity_poly.pdbx_seq_one_letter_code
_entity_poly.pdbx_strand_id
1 'polypeptide(L)'
;MKLDRFINRPVLSTVISILIVILGVIGLATLPITQYPDIAPPTVSVSATYQGANAQTVLNSVIAPLEDQINGVENMMYMSSSATNSGSGDISIYFKQGTDPDMAAVNVQNRVSMAQGLLPAEVTKIGVTTRKRQTSMLMVFSIYDEKDQYNIEFLENYANINLIPEVKRVNGVGDAMVLGQDYSMRIWLKPDVMAQYKLIPNDVVAALSEQNIEAAPGQLGERGNQTYQYTLRYKGRLQQTTEFENIVIKALENGEILRLKDVANVELGRLSYGFNNMVNGHKAVSCIIFQMAGSNATQTISDIEALLDDYSSKLPAGLKINIAQSANDFLFASIHEVIKTLIEAFILVFIVVYIFLQDMRSTLIPAIAIPVALIATFFVLKLIGFSINLLTLSAMVLAIAIVVDDAIVVVEGVHAKLDQGYKSARTASIDAMSELGGAIVSITLVMMSVFVPVSFMGGTAGTFYRQFGLTMAIAIGFSALNALTLSPALCAIFLKPHNGGHESLKERVGVAAKEARKIMIARYADSIGRLMRPGITLLFVTVAILGMIFGLFSFSEHPILCSLMIIISVLALAGMTTDKFKQSFNDSYNGILGKYKKQVLFFIQKRWISAGLVIGSIVLLGVFMQITPTGMVPNEDTGTIMGAVTLPPGTSQERAQEILNRVDSLVAADPAVQSRTVISGYSFLGGQGPSYGSLIIKLKNWEERSTMQNSTIVYATLYMRAQKIIKEAQVLFFAPPMIPGYSASSDIELNMQDKTCLLYTSPSP
;
A
#
# COMPACT_ATOMS: atom_id res chain seq x y z
N MET A 1 -26.97 -26.50 -25.91
CA MET A 1 -25.49 -26.52 -25.90
C MET A 1 -25.04 -27.97 -25.86
N LYS A 2 -24.10 -28.43 -26.69
CA LYS A 2 -23.65 -29.84 -26.68
C LYS A 2 -22.61 -30.03 -25.56
N LEU A 3 -23.04 -29.91 -24.30
CA LEU A 3 -22.21 -30.13 -23.10
C LEU A 3 -21.78 -31.60 -22.98
N ASP A 4 -22.51 -32.53 -23.58
CA ASP A 4 -22.24 -33.95 -23.61
C ASP A 4 -20.80 -34.29 -24.06
N ARG A 5 -20.20 -33.41 -24.90
CA ARG A 5 -18.84 -33.61 -25.40
C ARG A 5 -17.80 -33.61 -24.30
N PHE A 6 -17.98 -32.74 -23.29
CA PHE A 6 -17.05 -32.61 -22.14
C PHE A 6 -17.22 -33.77 -21.17
N ILE A 7 -18.45 -34.21 -20.93
CA ILE A 7 -18.76 -35.34 -20.06
C ILE A 7 -18.31 -36.67 -20.73
N ASN A 8 -18.47 -36.76 -22.06
CA ASN A 8 -18.06 -37.92 -22.82
C ASN A 8 -16.53 -38.04 -23.01
N ARG A 9 -15.79 -36.92 -22.87
CA ARG A 9 -14.35 -36.85 -22.96
C ARG A 9 -13.77 -36.13 -21.73
N PRO A 10 -13.80 -36.72 -20.54
CA PRO A 10 -13.43 -36.06 -19.31
C PRO A 10 -11.95 -35.61 -19.32
N VAL A 11 -11.08 -36.34 -20.02
CA VAL A 11 -9.66 -35.98 -20.22
C VAL A 11 -9.54 -34.59 -20.88
N LEU A 12 -10.43 -34.28 -21.88
CA LEU A 12 -10.41 -32.98 -22.53
C LEU A 12 -10.74 -31.84 -21.56
N SER A 13 -11.73 -32.01 -20.69
CA SER A 13 -12.11 -31.02 -19.68
C SER A 13 -10.97 -30.81 -18.67
N THR A 14 -10.36 -31.90 -18.21
CA THR A 14 -9.24 -31.83 -17.24
C THR A 14 -8.03 -31.13 -17.86
N VAL A 15 -7.68 -31.45 -19.13
CA VAL A 15 -6.55 -30.80 -19.83
C VAL A 15 -6.80 -29.31 -20.01
N ILE A 16 -8.01 -28.90 -20.40
CA ILE A 16 -8.36 -27.47 -20.52
C ILE A 16 -8.19 -26.77 -19.15
N SER A 17 -8.71 -27.36 -18.08
CA SER A 17 -8.59 -26.79 -16.72
C SER A 17 -7.14 -26.71 -16.25
N ILE A 18 -6.31 -27.73 -16.51
CA ILE A 18 -4.87 -27.69 -16.19
C ILE A 18 -4.17 -26.58 -16.97
N LEU A 19 -4.47 -26.43 -18.26
CA LEU A 19 -3.88 -25.36 -19.09
C LEU A 19 -4.24 -23.98 -18.56
N ILE A 20 -5.51 -23.77 -18.20
CA ILE A 20 -5.98 -22.51 -17.59
C ILE A 20 -5.28 -22.25 -16.26
N VAL A 21 -5.10 -23.29 -15.43
CA VAL A 21 -4.36 -23.17 -14.16
C VAL A 21 -2.90 -22.79 -14.40
N ILE A 22 -2.22 -23.41 -15.38
CA ILE A 22 -0.84 -23.06 -15.73
C ILE A 22 -0.75 -21.59 -16.15
N LEU A 23 -1.65 -21.12 -17.01
CA LEU A 23 -1.71 -19.71 -17.41
C LEU A 23 -1.99 -18.80 -16.22
N GLY A 24 -2.86 -19.22 -15.30
CA GLY A 24 -3.15 -18.49 -14.06
C GLY A 24 -1.96 -18.39 -13.11
N VAL A 25 -1.19 -19.48 -12.96
CA VAL A 25 0.04 -19.47 -12.16
C VAL A 25 1.10 -18.56 -12.77
N ILE A 26 1.26 -18.56 -14.10
CA ILE A 26 2.14 -17.61 -14.79
C ILE A 26 1.65 -16.17 -14.54
N GLY A 27 0.35 -15.92 -14.64
CA GLY A 27 -0.26 -14.63 -14.28
C GLY A 27 0.08 -14.23 -12.85
N LEU A 28 -0.17 -15.10 -11.88
CA LEU A 28 0.11 -14.87 -10.46
C LEU A 28 1.59 -14.51 -10.20
N ALA A 29 2.52 -15.23 -10.82
CA ALA A 29 3.95 -15.02 -10.64
C ALA A 29 4.49 -13.73 -11.29
N THR A 30 3.76 -13.18 -12.28
CA THR A 30 4.21 -12.02 -13.07
C THR A 30 3.41 -10.74 -12.82
N LEU A 31 2.34 -10.81 -12.04
CA LEU A 31 1.55 -9.64 -11.66
C LEU A 31 2.31 -8.75 -10.66
N PRO A 32 2.30 -7.43 -10.84
CA PRO A 32 2.84 -6.53 -9.83
C PRO A 32 2.00 -6.60 -8.56
N ILE A 33 2.66 -6.50 -7.42
CA ILE A 33 2.02 -6.45 -6.11
C ILE A 33 2.06 -5.00 -5.62
N THR A 34 0.89 -4.45 -5.28
CA THR A 34 0.73 -3.09 -4.79
C THR A 34 -0.27 -3.09 -3.62
N GLN A 35 -0.25 -2.05 -2.79
CA GLN A 35 -1.22 -1.94 -1.70
C GLN A 35 -2.61 -1.67 -2.23
N TYR A 36 -2.74 -0.67 -3.08
CA TYR A 36 -3.96 -0.26 -3.78
C TYR A 36 -3.66 -0.06 -5.28
N PRO A 37 -4.71 -0.02 -6.12
CA PRO A 37 -4.54 0.43 -7.51
C PRO A 37 -3.95 1.83 -7.57
N ASP A 38 -3.33 2.16 -8.69
CA ASP A 38 -2.85 3.53 -8.95
C ASP A 38 -4.05 4.45 -9.21
N ILE A 39 -4.49 5.13 -8.14
CA ILE A 39 -5.69 5.96 -8.11
C ILE A 39 -5.40 7.43 -7.91
N ALA A 40 -4.18 7.77 -7.49
CA ALA A 40 -3.79 9.15 -7.34
C ALA A 40 -3.73 9.85 -8.72
N PRO A 41 -4.23 11.08 -8.83
CA PRO A 41 -4.12 11.83 -10.07
C PRO A 41 -2.64 12.07 -10.40
N PRO A 42 -2.22 11.91 -11.66
CA PRO A 42 -0.86 12.25 -12.07
C PRO A 42 -0.53 13.68 -11.68
N THR A 43 0.63 13.88 -11.07
CA THR A 43 1.05 15.18 -10.56
C THR A 43 2.42 15.54 -11.11
N VAL A 44 2.58 16.78 -11.56
CA VAL A 44 3.86 17.35 -11.96
C VAL A 44 4.20 18.47 -10.98
N SER A 45 5.42 18.47 -10.48
CA SER A 45 5.95 19.51 -9.60
C SER A 45 6.94 20.39 -10.33
N VAL A 46 6.79 21.70 -10.18
CA VAL A 46 7.73 22.71 -10.65
C VAL A 46 8.31 23.41 -9.45
N SER A 47 9.63 23.35 -9.30
CA SER A 47 10.34 23.95 -8.16
C SER A 47 11.34 25.00 -8.64
N ALA A 48 11.35 26.15 -7.98
CA ALA A 48 12.27 27.25 -8.23
C ALA A 48 12.82 27.79 -6.91
N THR A 49 14.06 28.28 -6.94
CA THR A 49 14.69 28.90 -5.76
C THR A 49 15.13 30.30 -6.10
N TYR A 50 14.64 31.28 -5.32
CA TYR A 50 15.10 32.67 -5.35
C TYR A 50 15.83 32.97 -4.06
N GLN A 51 17.11 32.76 -4.08
CA GLN A 51 17.95 32.84 -2.89
C GLN A 51 17.93 34.23 -2.26
N GLY A 52 17.66 34.32 -0.96
CA GLY A 52 17.57 35.58 -0.21
C GLY A 52 16.22 36.31 -0.32
N ALA A 53 15.29 35.82 -1.13
CA ALA A 53 13.95 36.40 -1.23
C ALA A 53 13.02 35.90 -0.10
N ASN A 54 12.10 36.76 0.33
CA ASN A 54 11.01 36.35 1.21
C ASN A 54 9.85 35.74 0.41
N ALA A 55 8.90 35.11 1.09
CA ALA A 55 7.77 34.43 0.48
C ALA A 55 6.94 35.32 -0.47
N GLN A 56 6.72 36.59 -0.10
CA GLN A 56 5.96 37.53 -0.94
C GLN A 56 6.69 37.87 -2.24
N THR A 57 8.02 38.01 -2.17
CA THR A 57 8.85 38.24 -3.36
C THR A 57 8.86 37.02 -4.26
N VAL A 58 9.02 35.84 -3.70
CA VAL A 58 8.94 34.58 -4.45
C VAL A 58 7.58 34.42 -5.11
N LEU A 59 6.49 34.68 -4.38
CA LEU A 59 5.14 34.62 -4.91
C LEU A 59 4.97 35.53 -6.14
N ASN A 60 5.35 36.80 -6.02
CA ASN A 60 5.08 37.78 -7.06
C ASN A 60 6.03 37.66 -8.26
N SER A 61 7.31 37.36 -8.01
CA SER A 61 8.35 37.43 -9.06
C SER A 61 8.67 36.04 -9.69
N VAL A 62 8.25 34.95 -9.05
CA VAL A 62 8.57 33.58 -9.51
C VAL A 62 7.29 32.78 -9.74
N ILE A 63 6.47 32.64 -8.70
CA ILE A 63 5.29 31.77 -8.76
C ILE A 63 4.25 32.33 -9.74
N ALA A 64 3.85 33.57 -9.60
CA ALA A 64 2.80 34.17 -10.44
C ALA A 64 3.12 34.10 -11.95
N PRO A 65 4.34 34.49 -12.43
CA PRO A 65 4.68 34.33 -13.84
C PRO A 65 4.70 32.88 -14.33
N LEU A 66 5.11 31.90 -13.45
CA LEU A 66 5.06 30.49 -13.79
C LEU A 66 3.62 29.99 -13.87
N GLU A 67 2.77 30.33 -12.91
CA GLU A 67 1.35 29.94 -12.91
C GLU A 67 0.62 30.45 -14.15
N ASP A 68 0.84 31.71 -14.53
CA ASP A 68 0.23 32.31 -15.71
C ASP A 68 0.56 31.52 -16.99
N GLN A 69 1.80 31.09 -17.15
CA GLN A 69 2.23 30.30 -18.31
C GLN A 69 1.79 28.84 -18.24
N ILE A 70 1.80 28.22 -17.06
CA ILE A 70 1.39 26.83 -16.85
C ILE A 70 -0.13 26.68 -16.98
N ASN A 71 -0.88 27.72 -16.66
CA ASN A 71 -2.33 27.69 -16.73
C ASN A 71 -2.81 27.30 -18.14
N GLY A 72 -3.75 26.35 -18.19
CA GLY A 72 -4.29 25.83 -19.45
C GLY A 72 -3.45 24.73 -20.11
N VAL A 73 -2.55 24.07 -19.38
CA VAL A 73 -1.93 22.82 -19.84
C VAL A 73 -3.00 21.74 -20.03
N GLU A 74 -2.88 20.95 -21.09
CA GLU A 74 -3.85 19.94 -21.46
C GLU A 74 -4.11 18.93 -20.32
N ASN A 75 -5.36 18.60 -20.07
CA ASN A 75 -5.83 17.71 -19.01
C ASN A 75 -5.53 18.15 -17.57
N MET A 76 -5.06 19.39 -17.36
CA MET A 76 -4.90 19.94 -16.00
C MET A 76 -6.28 20.08 -15.33
N MET A 77 -6.36 19.69 -14.06
CA MET A 77 -7.53 19.90 -13.21
C MET A 77 -7.41 21.20 -12.41
N TYR A 78 -6.33 21.32 -11.68
CA TYR A 78 -5.99 22.48 -10.87
C TYR A 78 -4.49 22.47 -10.56
N MET A 79 -3.99 23.58 -10.06
CA MET A 79 -2.65 23.69 -9.51
C MET A 79 -2.69 24.34 -8.13
N SER A 80 -1.72 24.03 -7.31
CA SER A 80 -1.52 24.59 -5.98
C SER A 80 -0.06 24.99 -5.84
N SER A 81 0.17 26.18 -5.34
CA SER A 81 1.52 26.74 -5.22
C SER A 81 1.81 27.15 -3.78
N SER A 82 3.08 27.06 -3.40
CA SER A 82 3.58 27.53 -2.12
C SER A 82 4.87 28.33 -2.29
N ALA A 83 5.01 29.38 -1.51
CA ALA A 83 6.22 30.19 -1.42
C ALA A 83 6.67 30.28 0.03
N THR A 84 7.97 30.16 0.27
CA THR A 84 8.55 30.18 1.62
C THR A 84 9.47 31.35 1.85
N ASN A 85 9.67 31.77 3.11
CA ASN A 85 10.62 32.79 3.47
C ASN A 85 12.11 32.36 3.34
N SER A 86 12.35 31.10 2.98
CA SER A 86 13.68 30.62 2.61
C SER A 86 14.01 30.82 1.14
N GLY A 87 13.10 31.46 0.37
CA GLY A 87 13.29 31.70 -1.05
C GLY A 87 12.89 30.54 -1.96
N SER A 88 12.24 29.52 -1.45
CA SER A 88 11.74 28.37 -2.23
C SER A 88 10.32 28.62 -2.71
N GLY A 89 10.03 28.27 -3.96
CA GLY A 89 8.72 28.28 -4.58
C GLY A 89 8.43 26.93 -5.25
N ASP A 90 7.30 26.33 -4.92
CA ASP A 90 6.87 25.03 -5.43
C ASP A 90 5.45 25.13 -6.01
N ILE A 91 5.24 24.60 -7.23
CA ILE A 91 3.95 24.51 -7.90
C ILE A 91 3.64 23.03 -8.13
N SER A 92 2.54 22.55 -7.61
CA SER A 92 2.02 21.20 -7.85
C SER A 92 0.85 21.26 -8.82
N ILE A 93 0.96 20.60 -9.97
CA ILE A 93 -0.02 20.59 -11.04
C ILE A 93 -0.68 19.18 -11.06
N TYR A 94 -1.99 19.13 -10.92
CA TYR A 94 -2.77 17.90 -10.85
C TYR A 94 -3.52 17.68 -12.17
N PHE A 95 -3.40 16.47 -12.72
CA PHE A 95 -3.98 16.09 -14.00
C PHE A 95 -5.14 15.11 -13.83
N LYS A 96 -6.00 15.04 -14.84
CA LYS A 96 -7.09 14.06 -14.90
C LYS A 96 -6.51 12.64 -14.87
N GLN A 97 -7.21 11.75 -14.20
CA GLN A 97 -6.83 10.34 -14.16
C GLN A 97 -6.78 9.75 -15.58
N GLY A 98 -5.74 8.93 -15.83
CA GLY A 98 -5.48 8.38 -17.18
C GLY A 98 -4.63 9.28 -18.09
N THR A 99 -4.23 10.47 -17.63
CA THR A 99 -3.24 11.29 -18.33
C THR A 99 -1.86 10.64 -18.21
N ASP A 100 -1.11 10.57 -19.31
CA ASP A 100 0.27 10.12 -19.31
C ASP A 100 1.16 11.10 -18.53
N PRO A 101 1.81 10.66 -17.43
CA PRO A 101 2.62 11.53 -16.59
C PRO A 101 3.87 12.08 -17.32
N ASP A 102 4.41 11.33 -18.29
CA ASP A 102 5.59 11.74 -19.05
C ASP A 102 5.24 12.87 -20.02
N MET A 103 4.14 12.72 -20.74
CA MET A 103 3.65 13.77 -21.63
C MET A 103 3.20 15.01 -20.83
N ALA A 104 2.58 14.83 -19.68
CA ALA A 104 2.21 15.95 -18.80
C ALA A 104 3.45 16.73 -18.36
N ALA A 105 4.52 16.04 -17.93
CA ALA A 105 5.77 16.70 -17.53
C ALA A 105 6.43 17.45 -18.69
N VAL A 106 6.43 16.88 -19.90
CA VAL A 106 6.95 17.57 -21.11
C VAL A 106 6.12 18.81 -21.42
N ASN A 107 4.80 18.73 -21.37
CA ASN A 107 3.92 19.87 -21.63
C ASN A 107 4.12 21.00 -20.60
N VAL A 108 4.24 20.66 -19.32
CA VAL A 108 4.57 21.62 -18.25
C VAL A 108 5.95 22.22 -18.47
N GLN A 109 6.98 21.41 -18.79
CA GLN A 109 8.33 21.91 -19.05
C GLN A 109 8.37 22.90 -20.22
N ASN A 110 7.61 22.65 -21.29
CA ASN A 110 7.49 23.58 -22.40
C ASN A 110 6.92 24.94 -21.95
N ARG A 111 5.89 24.92 -21.08
CA ARG A 111 5.31 26.14 -20.50
C ARG A 111 6.28 26.87 -19.57
N VAL A 112 6.99 26.13 -18.71
CA VAL A 112 8.03 26.68 -17.83
C VAL A 112 9.14 27.35 -18.66
N SER A 113 9.54 26.75 -19.79
CA SER A 113 10.54 27.33 -20.68
C SER A 113 10.09 28.67 -21.29
N MET A 114 8.79 28.82 -21.56
CA MET A 114 8.24 30.12 -22.02
C MET A 114 8.28 31.20 -20.92
N ALA A 115 8.14 30.79 -19.65
CA ALA A 115 8.19 31.69 -18.51
C ALA A 115 9.62 32.17 -18.16
N GLN A 116 10.68 31.49 -18.61
CA GLN A 116 12.07 31.79 -18.20
C GLN A 116 12.49 33.25 -18.44
N GLY A 117 12.02 33.87 -19.53
CA GLY A 117 12.31 35.28 -19.82
C GLY A 117 11.63 36.29 -18.90
N LEU A 118 10.65 35.83 -18.10
CA LEU A 118 9.90 36.67 -17.16
C LEU A 118 10.45 36.57 -15.71
N LEU A 119 11.34 35.61 -15.47
CA LEU A 119 11.88 35.31 -14.15
C LEU A 119 13.12 36.18 -13.85
N PRO A 120 13.40 36.44 -12.55
CA PRO A 120 14.63 37.09 -12.12
C PRO A 120 15.88 36.34 -12.59
N ALA A 121 16.95 37.09 -12.89
CA ALA A 121 18.21 36.50 -13.37
C ALA A 121 18.83 35.49 -12.40
N GLU A 122 18.68 35.71 -11.10
CA GLU A 122 19.13 34.80 -10.03
C GLU A 122 18.40 33.43 -10.08
N VAL A 123 17.10 33.47 -10.36
CA VAL A 123 16.28 32.25 -10.50
C VAL A 123 16.63 31.49 -11.76
N THR A 124 16.79 32.18 -12.88
CA THR A 124 17.16 31.56 -14.16
C THR A 124 18.58 30.99 -14.14
N LYS A 125 19.50 31.59 -13.38
CA LYS A 125 20.87 31.09 -13.19
C LYS A 125 20.91 29.77 -12.41
N ILE A 126 20.06 29.61 -11.39
CA ILE A 126 19.89 28.36 -10.64
C ILE A 126 19.11 27.35 -11.47
N GLY A 127 18.10 27.82 -12.19
CA GLY A 127 17.19 27.03 -13.01
C GLY A 127 15.89 26.67 -12.30
N VAL A 128 14.85 26.44 -13.12
CA VAL A 128 13.55 25.93 -12.69
C VAL A 128 13.49 24.45 -13.02
N THR A 129 13.18 23.62 -12.06
CA THR A 129 13.12 22.17 -12.25
C THR A 129 11.67 21.70 -12.36
N THR A 130 11.38 20.93 -13.41
CA THR A 130 10.08 20.25 -13.60
C THR A 130 10.28 18.76 -13.42
N ARG A 131 9.50 18.14 -12.54
CA ARG A 131 9.60 16.70 -12.24
C ARG A 131 8.22 16.09 -12.16
N LYS A 132 8.09 14.85 -12.59
CA LYS A 132 6.95 14.02 -12.21
C LYS A 132 7.00 13.85 -10.69
N ARG A 133 5.92 14.19 -10.01
CA ARG A 133 5.83 13.91 -8.58
C ARG A 133 5.40 12.47 -8.41
N GLN A 134 6.31 11.65 -7.93
CA GLN A 134 6.00 10.31 -7.47
C GLN A 134 5.27 10.45 -6.14
N THR A 135 4.02 10.02 -6.10
CA THR A 135 3.18 10.16 -4.91
C THR A 135 3.31 8.98 -3.96
N SER A 136 3.78 7.84 -4.47
CA SER A 136 3.91 6.61 -3.71
C SER A 136 5.28 6.53 -3.03
N MET A 137 5.32 6.88 -1.75
CA MET A 137 6.51 6.71 -0.92
C MET A 137 6.67 5.24 -0.55
N LEU A 138 7.78 4.61 -0.94
CA LEU A 138 8.08 3.22 -0.64
C LEU A 138 8.68 3.04 0.74
N MET A 139 9.67 3.87 1.07
CA MET A 139 10.47 3.71 2.26
C MET A 139 11.05 5.04 2.73
N VAL A 140 11.15 5.19 4.03
CA VAL A 140 12.00 6.19 4.68
C VAL A 140 13.03 5.45 5.52
N PHE A 141 14.29 5.66 5.22
CA PHE A 141 15.38 5.16 6.04
C PHE A 141 16.30 6.30 6.45
N SER A 142 17.06 6.08 7.50
CA SER A 142 17.98 7.09 8.04
C SER A 142 19.33 6.46 8.35
N ILE A 143 20.40 7.19 8.07
CA ILE A 143 21.75 6.87 8.56
C ILE A 143 21.98 7.72 9.81
N TYR A 144 22.39 7.11 10.90
CA TYR A 144 22.65 7.79 12.17
C TYR A 144 23.93 7.28 12.80
N ASP A 145 24.51 8.13 13.64
CA ASP A 145 25.71 7.81 14.40
C ASP A 145 25.35 7.57 15.87
N GLU A 146 25.44 6.33 16.32
CA GLU A 146 25.12 5.94 17.69
C GLU A 146 26.05 6.57 18.74
N LYS A 147 27.25 7.01 18.32
CA LYS A 147 28.26 7.61 19.19
C LYS A 147 28.40 9.12 19.02
N ASP A 148 27.63 9.72 18.12
CA ASP A 148 27.66 11.14 17.73
C ASP A 148 29.08 11.67 17.39
N GLN A 149 29.91 10.80 16.76
CA GLN A 149 31.32 11.14 16.40
C GLN A 149 31.38 11.91 15.08
N TYR A 150 30.40 11.70 14.17
CA TYR A 150 30.34 12.37 12.89
C TYR A 150 29.41 13.57 12.95
N ASN A 151 29.77 14.62 12.23
CA ASN A 151 28.90 15.77 12.06
C ASN A 151 27.79 15.45 11.00
N ILE A 152 26.72 16.22 11.04
CA ILE A 152 25.57 16.00 10.17
C ILE A 152 25.91 16.24 8.69
N GLU A 153 26.81 17.18 8.41
CA GLU A 153 27.30 17.49 7.07
C GLU A 153 27.99 16.29 6.41
N PHE A 154 28.76 15.55 7.21
CA PHE A 154 29.38 14.31 6.74
C PHE A 154 28.33 13.25 6.41
N LEU A 155 27.32 13.07 7.28
CA LEU A 155 26.24 12.09 7.06
C LEU A 155 25.45 12.41 5.79
N GLU A 156 25.10 13.69 5.59
CA GLU A 156 24.38 14.16 4.41
C GLU A 156 25.18 13.91 3.13
N ASN A 157 26.43 14.31 3.13
CA ASN A 157 27.32 14.12 1.97
C ASN A 157 27.58 12.64 1.70
N TYR A 158 27.79 11.83 2.74
CA TYR A 158 27.99 10.38 2.58
C TYR A 158 26.76 9.72 1.94
N ALA A 159 25.56 10.08 2.40
CA ALA A 159 24.31 9.58 1.84
C ALA A 159 24.15 9.98 0.36
N ASN A 160 24.40 11.26 0.04
CA ASN A 160 24.26 11.80 -1.31
C ASN A 160 25.24 11.17 -2.33
N ILE A 161 26.48 10.96 -1.92
CA ILE A 161 27.53 10.49 -2.84
C ILE A 161 27.53 8.97 -2.96
N ASN A 162 27.36 8.24 -1.86
CA ASN A 162 27.58 6.80 -1.84
C ASN A 162 26.26 6.01 -1.93
N LEU A 163 25.20 6.42 -1.22
CA LEU A 163 24.04 5.59 -1.03
C LEU A 163 22.91 5.90 -2.03
N ILE A 164 22.56 7.17 -2.18
CA ILE A 164 21.47 7.58 -3.07
C ILE A 164 21.68 7.16 -4.54
N PRO A 165 22.89 7.29 -5.12
CA PRO A 165 23.12 6.82 -6.50
C PRO A 165 22.88 5.32 -6.68
N GLU A 166 23.26 4.50 -5.69
CA GLU A 166 23.03 3.06 -5.73
C GLU A 166 21.54 2.72 -5.57
N VAL A 167 20.85 3.38 -4.63
CA VAL A 167 19.41 3.22 -4.45
C VAL A 167 18.64 3.59 -5.73
N LYS A 168 19.03 4.68 -6.41
CA LYS A 168 18.39 5.09 -7.68
C LYS A 168 18.59 4.09 -8.83
N ARG A 169 19.58 3.21 -8.74
CA ARG A 169 19.81 2.15 -9.75
C ARG A 169 18.96 0.91 -9.52
N VAL A 170 18.35 0.77 -8.34
CA VAL A 170 17.46 -0.35 -8.05
C VAL A 170 16.24 -0.27 -8.96
N ASN A 171 15.92 -1.39 -9.60
CA ASN A 171 14.78 -1.45 -10.50
C ASN A 171 13.46 -1.16 -9.75
N GLY A 172 12.65 -0.26 -10.30
CA GLY A 172 11.38 0.13 -9.69
C GLY A 172 11.46 1.37 -8.77
N VAL A 173 12.66 1.90 -8.50
CA VAL A 173 12.83 3.19 -7.84
C VAL A 173 12.55 4.31 -8.84
N GLY A 174 11.60 5.18 -8.52
CA GLY A 174 11.28 6.35 -9.33
C GLY A 174 12.13 7.56 -8.99
N ASP A 175 12.34 7.82 -7.71
CA ASP A 175 13.27 8.82 -7.19
C ASP A 175 13.72 8.45 -5.77
N ALA A 176 14.88 8.98 -5.37
CA ALA A 176 15.39 8.90 -4.01
C ALA A 176 16.05 10.22 -3.65
N MET A 177 15.76 10.74 -2.48
CA MET A 177 16.27 12.04 -2.03
C MET A 177 16.69 12.01 -0.58
N VAL A 178 17.72 12.79 -0.26
CA VAL A 178 18.14 13.06 1.12
C VAL A 178 17.32 14.23 1.66
N LEU A 179 16.77 14.10 2.86
CA LEU A 179 16.25 15.23 3.64
C LEU A 179 17.43 15.90 4.36
N GLY A 180 18.17 16.66 3.62
CA GLY A 180 19.40 17.33 4.07
C GLY A 180 19.83 18.35 3.05
N GLN A 181 21.04 18.86 3.22
CA GLN A 181 21.60 19.90 2.38
C GLN A 181 23.00 19.50 1.91
N ASP A 182 23.33 19.88 0.69
CA ASP A 182 24.66 19.68 0.15
C ASP A 182 25.71 20.54 0.87
N TYR A 183 26.97 20.14 0.78
CA TYR A 183 28.09 21.00 1.18
C TYR A 183 28.10 22.29 0.39
N SER A 184 28.42 23.38 1.09
CA SER A 184 28.60 24.68 0.48
C SER A 184 29.75 25.42 1.18
N MET A 185 30.52 26.19 0.41
CA MET A 185 31.46 27.13 0.98
C MET A 185 30.67 28.31 1.57
N ARG A 186 30.72 28.48 2.88
CA ARG A 186 30.05 29.56 3.62
C ARG A 186 31.01 30.70 3.82
N ILE A 187 30.56 31.90 3.42
CA ILE A 187 31.34 33.12 3.51
C ILE A 187 30.56 34.09 4.39
N TRP A 188 31.00 34.21 5.67
CA TRP A 188 30.36 35.06 6.65
C TRP A 188 31.00 36.42 6.61
N LEU A 189 30.36 37.40 6.00
CA LEU A 189 30.83 38.75 5.82
C LEU A 189 30.92 39.44 7.19
N LYS A 190 31.95 40.29 7.37
CA LYS A 190 32.17 41.15 8.56
C LYS A 190 31.76 42.60 8.19
N PRO A 191 30.53 43.05 8.45
CA PRO A 191 30.02 44.34 7.96
C PRO A 191 30.86 45.52 8.47
N ASP A 192 31.32 45.46 9.73
CA ASP A 192 32.11 46.54 10.33
C ASP A 192 33.44 46.71 9.60
N VAL A 193 34.13 45.60 9.27
CA VAL A 193 35.40 45.63 8.53
C VAL A 193 35.16 46.07 7.08
N MET A 194 34.09 45.57 6.44
CA MET A 194 33.73 46.00 5.07
C MET A 194 33.46 47.51 4.99
N ALA A 195 32.78 48.06 5.99
CA ALA A 195 32.52 49.52 6.03
C ALA A 195 33.81 50.32 6.11
N GLN A 196 34.82 49.86 6.87
CA GLN A 196 36.14 50.49 6.96
C GLN A 196 36.86 50.60 5.61
N TYR A 197 36.73 49.54 4.78
CA TYR A 197 37.30 49.49 3.42
C TYR A 197 36.35 50.01 2.32
N LYS A 198 35.18 50.53 2.69
CA LYS A 198 34.12 51.02 1.77
C LYS A 198 33.70 49.95 0.77
N LEU A 199 33.49 48.74 1.24
CA LEU A 199 33.03 47.60 0.47
C LEU A 199 31.55 47.35 0.71
N ILE A 200 30.87 46.96 -0.36
CA ILE A 200 29.50 46.43 -0.30
C ILE A 200 29.51 44.90 -0.58
N PRO A 201 28.50 44.15 -0.17
CA PRO A 201 28.45 42.70 -0.43
C PRO A 201 28.62 42.30 -1.89
N ASN A 202 28.14 43.14 -2.82
CA ASN A 202 28.29 42.91 -4.27
C ASN A 202 29.74 42.93 -4.75
N ASP A 203 30.64 43.67 -4.07
CA ASP A 203 32.08 43.69 -4.43
C ASP A 203 32.69 42.31 -4.15
N VAL A 204 32.27 41.66 -3.05
CA VAL A 204 32.72 40.31 -2.67
C VAL A 204 32.14 39.29 -3.68
N VAL A 205 30.86 39.40 -4.04
CA VAL A 205 30.21 38.53 -5.03
C VAL A 205 30.89 38.66 -6.39
N ALA A 206 31.25 39.88 -6.81
CA ALA A 206 31.96 40.10 -8.07
C ALA A 206 33.34 39.45 -8.07
N ALA A 207 34.12 39.64 -7.00
CA ALA A 207 35.45 39.03 -6.83
C ALA A 207 35.39 37.50 -6.80
N LEU A 208 34.40 36.92 -6.14
CA LEU A 208 34.13 35.47 -6.17
C LEU A 208 33.80 34.99 -7.57
N SER A 209 32.93 35.67 -8.28
CA SER A 209 32.51 35.30 -9.63
C SER A 209 33.65 35.39 -10.66
N GLU A 210 34.58 36.32 -10.47
CA GLU A 210 35.76 36.49 -11.32
C GLU A 210 36.83 35.43 -11.11
N GLN A 211 37.07 35.04 -9.85
CA GLN A 211 38.19 34.17 -9.45
C GLN A 211 37.82 32.72 -9.24
N ASN A 212 36.54 32.42 -9.03
CA ASN A 212 36.03 31.05 -8.89
C ASN A 212 35.27 30.61 -10.13
N ILE A 213 35.95 30.56 -11.26
CA ILE A 213 35.38 30.24 -12.57
C ILE A 213 36.11 29.08 -13.24
N GLU A 214 35.41 28.27 -14.01
CA GLU A 214 35.97 27.31 -14.95
C GLU A 214 36.17 28.03 -16.27
N ALA A 215 37.43 28.12 -16.75
CA ALA A 215 37.73 28.74 -18.01
C ALA A 215 38.48 27.75 -18.95
N ALA A 216 38.21 27.88 -20.23
CA ALA A 216 38.92 27.16 -21.29
C ALA A 216 39.90 28.12 -22.01
N PRO A 217 41.14 28.30 -21.49
CA PRO A 217 42.05 29.33 -21.98
C PRO A 217 42.63 29.03 -23.36
N GLY A 218 42.32 27.88 -23.95
CA GLY A 218 42.78 27.50 -25.29
C GLY A 218 44.17 26.86 -25.31
N GLN A 219 44.88 27.07 -26.40
CA GLN A 219 46.18 26.44 -26.67
C GLN A 219 47.19 27.47 -27.19
N LEU A 220 48.44 27.29 -26.86
CA LEU A 220 49.56 28.05 -27.39
C LEU A 220 50.26 27.23 -28.48
N GLY A 221 50.70 27.91 -29.56
CA GLY A 221 51.42 27.24 -30.64
C GLY A 221 50.52 26.65 -31.72
N GLU A 222 49.26 27.09 -31.82
CA GLU A 222 48.31 26.62 -32.85
C GLU A 222 48.67 27.08 -34.27
N ARG A 223 49.41 28.20 -34.39
CA ARG A 223 49.98 28.71 -35.66
C ARG A 223 51.43 29.08 -35.50
N GLY A 224 52.29 28.64 -36.42
CA GLY A 224 53.72 28.98 -36.47
C GLY A 224 54.62 27.76 -36.69
N ASN A 225 55.93 27.99 -36.79
CA ASN A 225 56.96 26.94 -36.97
C ASN A 225 57.39 26.29 -35.64
N GLN A 226 56.49 26.20 -34.67
CA GLN A 226 56.80 25.66 -33.37
C GLN A 226 56.66 24.13 -33.39
N THR A 227 57.60 23.43 -32.73
CA THR A 227 57.61 21.99 -32.64
C THR A 227 56.53 21.44 -31.71
N TYR A 228 56.04 22.22 -30.75
CA TYR A 228 55.11 21.79 -29.75
C TYR A 228 53.93 22.75 -29.60
N GLN A 229 52.75 22.19 -29.41
CA GLN A 229 51.52 22.89 -29.03
C GLN A 229 51.26 22.63 -27.53
N TYR A 230 51.02 23.68 -26.77
CA TYR A 230 50.76 23.62 -25.34
C TYR A 230 49.31 23.92 -25.05
N THR A 231 48.58 22.95 -24.48
CA THR A 231 47.24 23.18 -23.95
C THR A 231 47.34 23.94 -22.60
N LEU A 232 46.72 25.09 -22.53
CA LEU A 232 46.68 25.86 -21.30
C LEU A 232 45.61 25.25 -20.38
N ARG A 233 45.99 25.04 -19.14
CA ARG A 233 45.06 24.57 -18.11
C ARG A 233 44.84 25.66 -17.06
N TYR A 234 43.60 26.05 -16.91
CA TYR A 234 43.21 26.93 -15.83
C TYR A 234 43.00 26.11 -14.53
N LYS A 235 43.24 26.71 -13.36
CA LYS A 235 43.12 26.02 -12.09
C LYS A 235 41.71 25.51 -11.84
N GLY A 236 40.70 26.17 -12.41
CA GLY A 236 39.31 25.84 -12.26
C GLY A 236 38.69 26.37 -10.99
N ARG A 237 37.55 25.76 -10.60
CA ARG A 237 36.85 26.13 -9.38
C ARG A 237 37.68 25.83 -8.14
N LEU A 238 37.66 26.72 -7.19
CA LEU A 238 38.32 26.58 -5.90
C LEU A 238 37.63 25.50 -5.07
N GLN A 239 38.43 24.69 -4.34
CA GLN A 239 37.92 23.53 -3.59
C GLN A 239 38.18 23.63 -2.09
N GLN A 240 39.25 24.29 -1.69
CA GLN A 240 39.67 24.38 -0.28
C GLN A 240 39.33 25.75 0.32
N THR A 241 38.99 25.78 1.60
CA THR A 241 38.73 27.04 2.34
C THR A 241 39.85 28.04 2.20
N THR A 242 41.12 27.55 2.30
CA THR A 242 42.32 28.39 2.12
C THR A 242 42.44 29.04 0.75
N GLU A 243 41.90 28.42 -0.28
CA GLU A 243 41.89 29.01 -1.63
C GLU A 243 40.88 30.14 -1.73
N PHE A 244 39.69 29.96 -1.14
CA PHE A 244 38.68 31.02 -1.02
C PHE A 244 39.13 32.17 -0.15
N GLU A 245 39.77 31.90 0.99
CA GLU A 245 40.35 32.91 1.89
C GLU A 245 41.34 33.84 1.17
N ASN A 246 42.06 33.33 0.19
CA ASN A 246 43.05 34.05 -0.57
C ASN A 246 42.54 34.82 -1.78
N ILE A 247 41.22 34.77 -2.07
CA ILE A 247 40.60 35.56 -3.13
C ILE A 247 40.92 37.04 -2.88
N VAL A 248 41.33 37.72 -3.94
CA VAL A 248 41.63 39.16 -3.90
C VAL A 248 40.33 39.93 -4.08
N ILE A 249 40.00 40.76 -3.08
CA ILE A 249 38.82 41.65 -3.14
C ILE A 249 39.17 43.02 -3.76
N LYS A 250 40.28 43.62 -3.27
CA LYS A 250 40.69 44.97 -3.69
C LYS A 250 42.19 45.16 -3.47
N ALA A 251 42.84 45.85 -4.39
CA ALA A 251 44.15 46.45 -4.17
C ALA A 251 44.01 47.82 -3.53
N LEU A 252 44.68 48.05 -2.42
CA LEU A 252 44.66 49.34 -1.70
C LEU A 252 45.71 50.32 -2.29
N GLU A 253 45.52 51.61 -2.09
CA GLU A 253 46.37 52.68 -2.61
C GLU A 253 47.82 52.59 -2.10
N ASN A 254 48.02 51.99 -0.93
CA ASN A 254 49.31 51.72 -0.31
C ASN A 254 50.05 50.47 -0.88
N GLY A 255 49.45 49.81 -1.87
CA GLY A 255 50.02 48.60 -2.47
C GLY A 255 49.68 47.30 -1.72
N GLU A 256 48.97 47.35 -0.62
CA GLU A 256 48.47 46.16 0.10
C GLU A 256 47.29 45.53 -0.64
N ILE A 257 47.16 44.21 -0.55
CA ILE A 257 46.10 43.44 -1.19
C ILE A 257 45.13 42.99 -0.09
N LEU A 258 43.90 43.47 -0.19
CA LEU A 258 42.81 43.03 0.69
C LEU A 258 42.25 41.73 0.15
N ARG A 259 42.24 40.67 1.00
CA ARG A 259 41.77 39.33 0.68
C ARG A 259 40.45 39.04 1.37
N LEU A 260 39.76 38.00 0.90
CA LEU A 260 38.49 37.58 1.44
C LEU A 260 38.54 37.24 2.94
N LYS A 261 39.62 36.61 3.43
CA LYS A 261 39.85 36.32 4.87
C LYS A 261 39.85 37.58 5.76
N ASP A 262 40.22 38.72 5.22
CA ASP A 262 40.28 39.95 5.97
C ASP A 262 38.91 40.53 6.27
N VAL A 263 37.96 40.34 5.33
CA VAL A 263 36.59 40.89 5.40
C VAL A 263 35.49 39.83 5.64
N ALA A 264 35.86 38.56 5.68
CA ALA A 264 34.93 37.45 5.92
C ALA A 264 35.56 36.29 6.68
N ASN A 265 34.75 35.44 7.29
CA ASN A 265 35.14 34.11 7.72
C ASN A 265 34.68 33.11 6.68
N VAL A 266 35.57 32.20 6.25
CA VAL A 266 35.29 31.18 5.26
C VAL A 266 35.34 29.82 5.93
N GLU A 267 34.26 29.05 5.74
CA GLU A 267 34.15 27.67 6.24
C GLU A 267 33.44 26.77 5.27
N LEU A 268 33.72 25.46 5.30
CA LEU A 268 32.97 24.45 4.62
C LEU A 268 31.80 24.07 5.54
N GLY A 269 30.58 24.38 5.11
CA GLY A 269 29.35 24.11 5.86
C GLY A 269 28.24 23.59 4.97
N ARG A 270 27.01 23.79 5.38
CA ARG A 270 25.78 23.37 4.64
C ARG A 270 25.24 24.50 3.80
N LEU A 271 24.60 24.16 2.69
CA LEU A 271 23.93 25.15 1.82
C LEU A 271 22.84 25.91 2.60
N SER A 272 22.14 25.22 3.51
CA SER A 272 21.16 25.82 4.42
C SER A 272 21.20 25.07 5.76
N TYR A 273 21.01 25.78 6.86
CA TYR A 273 20.92 25.20 8.20
C TYR A 273 19.47 24.92 8.63
N GLY A 274 18.51 25.02 7.68
CA GLY A 274 17.08 24.90 7.95
C GLY A 274 16.59 23.50 8.31
N PHE A 275 17.43 22.45 8.18
CA PHE A 275 17.05 21.07 8.45
C PHE A 275 17.95 20.42 9.47
N ASN A 276 17.37 19.71 10.44
CA ASN A 276 18.08 18.79 11.30
C ASN A 276 17.26 17.52 11.49
N ASN A 277 17.92 16.38 11.37
CA ASN A 277 17.27 15.08 11.56
C ASN A 277 17.90 14.36 12.75
N MET A 278 17.06 13.63 13.49
CA MET A 278 17.49 12.78 14.60
C MET A 278 16.76 11.43 14.54
N VAL A 279 17.46 10.37 14.94
CA VAL A 279 16.88 9.03 15.11
C VAL A 279 17.18 8.56 16.52
N ASN A 280 16.15 8.25 17.30
CA ASN A 280 16.26 7.80 18.68
C ASN A 280 17.12 8.72 19.58
N GLY A 281 17.16 10.02 19.28
CA GLY A 281 17.95 11.03 20.00
C GLY A 281 19.36 11.27 19.45
N HIS A 282 19.82 10.51 18.45
CA HIS A 282 21.14 10.67 17.81
C HIS A 282 21.01 11.46 16.49
N LYS A 283 22.09 12.16 16.13
CA LYS A 283 22.17 12.87 14.84
C LYS A 283 22.02 11.91 13.68
N ALA A 284 21.19 12.25 12.71
CA ALA A 284 20.86 11.40 11.58
C ALA A 284 20.66 12.20 10.31
N VAL A 285 20.71 11.49 9.18
CA VAL A 285 20.20 11.96 7.89
C VAL A 285 19.13 11.00 7.39
N SER A 286 17.99 11.53 7.01
CA SER A 286 16.87 10.74 6.51
C SER A 286 16.80 10.80 5.00
N CYS A 287 16.49 9.65 4.39
CA CYS A 287 16.35 9.47 2.95
C CYS A 287 14.94 8.97 2.64
N ILE A 288 14.31 9.53 1.63
CA ILE A 288 12.99 9.12 1.15
C ILE A 288 13.15 8.48 -0.21
N ILE A 289 12.48 7.34 -0.41
CA ILE A 289 12.45 6.62 -1.67
C ILE A 289 11.02 6.58 -2.20
N PHE A 290 10.87 6.90 -3.48
CA PHE A 290 9.60 6.91 -4.19
C PHE A 290 9.54 5.82 -5.25
N GLN A 291 8.36 5.25 -5.44
CA GLN A 291 8.11 4.19 -6.40
C GLN A 291 8.06 4.73 -7.84
N MET A 292 8.59 3.98 -8.79
CA MET A 292 8.29 4.18 -10.21
C MET A 292 6.86 3.68 -10.51
N ALA A 293 6.09 4.46 -11.25
CA ALA A 293 4.74 4.06 -11.64
C ALA A 293 4.74 2.70 -12.37
N GLY A 294 3.85 1.80 -11.96
CA GLY A 294 3.73 0.46 -12.55
C GLY A 294 4.79 -0.56 -12.14
N SER A 295 5.74 -0.21 -11.26
CA SER A 295 6.72 -1.16 -10.73
C SER A 295 6.13 -2.04 -9.62
N ASN A 296 6.79 -3.16 -9.33
CA ASN A 296 6.43 -4.02 -8.21
C ASN A 296 7.02 -3.46 -6.91
N ALA A 297 6.18 -2.83 -6.08
CA ALA A 297 6.60 -2.19 -4.83
C ALA A 297 7.31 -3.17 -3.88
N THR A 298 6.78 -4.39 -3.71
CA THR A 298 7.34 -5.37 -2.78
C THR A 298 8.73 -5.83 -3.19
N GLN A 299 8.92 -6.12 -4.49
CA GLN A 299 10.23 -6.52 -5.02
C GLN A 299 11.23 -5.39 -4.90
N THR A 300 10.83 -4.17 -5.29
CA THR A 300 11.68 -2.97 -5.19
C THR A 300 12.15 -2.73 -3.76
N ILE A 301 11.23 -2.82 -2.77
CA ILE A 301 11.59 -2.62 -1.36
C ILE A 301 12.53 -3.73 -0.88
N SER A 302 12.25 -5.00 -1.21
CA SER A 302 13.15 -6.12 -0.87
C SER A 302 14.54 -5.96 -1.46
N ASP A 303 14.63 -5.50 -2.71
CA ASP A 303 15.92 -5.24 -3.36
C ASP A 303 16.66 -4.07 -2.68
N ILE A 304 15.94 -3.04 -2.22
CA ILE A 304 16.49 -1.92 -1.46
C ILE A 304 16.96 -2.40 -0.07
N GLU A 305 16.15 -3.18 0.64
CA GLU A 305 16.51 -3.73 1.95
C GLU A 305 17.78 -4.58 1.85
N ALA A 306 17.88 -5.45 0.85
CA ALA A 306 19.08 -6.24 0.59
C ALA A 306 20.30 -5.36 0.27
N LEU A 307 20.12 -4.27 -0.48
CA LEU A 307 21.15 -3.27 -0.73
C LEU A 307 21.59 -2.57 0.56
N LEU A 308 20.65 -2.14 1.39
CA LEU A 308 20.94 -1.46 2.67
C LEU A 308 21.64 -2.40 3.66
N ASP A 309 21.28 -3.68 3.69
CA ASP A 309 21.95 -4.69 4.52
C ASP A 309 23.40 -4.92 4.07
N ASP A 310 23.65 -5.03 2.76
CA ASP A 310 25.01 -5.10 2.22
C ASP A 310 25.82 -3.85 2.56
N TYR A 311 25.21 -2.67 2.40
CA TYR A 311 25.85 -1.40 2.76
C TYR A 311 26.12 -1.27 4.26
N SER A 312 25.27 -1.82 5.12
CA SER A 312 25.44 -1.74 6.57
C SER A 312 26.78 -2.33 7.02
N SER A 313 27.27 -3.35 6.29
CA SER A 313 28.58 -3.97 6.52
C SER A 313 29.77 -3.11 6.02
N LYS A 314 29.53 -2.14 5.14
CA LYS A 314 30.54 -1.27 4.49
C LYS A 314 30.54 0.15 5.08
N LEU A 315 29.63 0.46 6.00
CA LEU A 315 29.55 1.76 6.63
C LEU A 315 30.79 2.06 7.47
N PRO A 316 31.20 3.33 7.57
CA PRO A 316 32.16 3.78 8.56
C PRO A 316 31.79 3.34 9.97
N ALA A 317 32.80 3.06 10.80
CA ALA A 317 32.60 2.53 12.14
C ALA A 317 31.74 3.48 12.99
N GLY A 318 30.65 2.98 13.57
CA GLY A 318 29.70 3.74 14.39
C GLY A 318 28.43 4.15 13.68
N LEU A 319 28.40 4.15 12.33
CA LEU A 319 27.20 4.44 11.57
C LEU A 319 26.27 3.23 11.50
N LYS A 320 24.98 3.49 11.59
CA LYS A 320 23.92 2.49 11.46
C LYS A 320 22.81 3.01 10.53
N ILE A 321 22.11 2.07 9.91
CA ILE A 321 20.91 2.35 9.11
C ILE A 321 19.68 1.98 9.96
N ASN A 322 18.69 2.87 9.97
CA ASN A 322 17.38 2.64 10.58
C ASN A 322 16.29 2.81 9.52
N ILE A 323 15.46 1.82 9.34
CA ILE A 323 14.27 1.91 8.47
C ILE A 323 13.12 2.45 9.31
N ALA A 324 12.85 3.75 9.14
CA ALA A 324 11.80 4.45 9.88
C ALA A 324 10.40 4.05 9.40
N GLN A 325 10.25 3.82 8.10
CA GLN A 325 8.99 3.39 7.49
C GLN A 325 9.29 2.54 6.26
N SER A 326 8.59 1.42 6.12
CA SER A 326 8.57 0.58 4.93
C SER A 326 7.12 0.28 4.56
N ALA A 327 6.74 0.49 3.30
CA ALA A 327 5.41 0.13 2.83
C ALA A 327 5.22 -1.40 2.83
N ASN A 328 6.30 -2.18 2.78
CA ASN A 328 6.24 -3.64 2.86
C ASN A 328 5.74 -4.16 4.20
N ASP A 329 6.06 -3.50 5.31
CA ASP A 329 5.66 -3.97 6.65
C ASP A 329 4.15 -4.20 6.71
N PHE A 330 3.39 -3.17 6.33
CA PHE A 330 1.93 -3.25 6.29
C PHE A 330 1.40 -4.10 5.13
N LEU A 331 2.00 -3.99 3.95
CA LEU A 331 1.56 -4.72 2.76
C LEU A 331 1.72 -6.22 2.92
N PHE A 332 2.85 -6.70 3.43
CA PHE A 332 3.05 -8.12 3.69
C PHE A 332 2.13 -8.65 4.80
N ALA A 333 1.96 -7.90 5.89
CA ALA A 333 1.03 -8.28 6.95
C ALA A 333 -0.40 -8.41 6.40
N SER A 334 -0.85 -7.44 5.61
CA SER A 334 -2.19 -7.43 5.01
C SER A 334 -2.37 -8.55 3.99
N ILE A 335 -1.41 -8.78 3.09
CA ILE A 335 -1.47 -9.90 2.12
C ILE A 335 -1.47 -11.24 2.83
N HIS A 336 -0.61 -11.41 3.84
CA HIS A 336 -0.55 -12.65 4.62
C HIS A 336 -1.89 -12.94 5.30
N GLU A 337 -2.52 -11.94 5.92
CA GLU A 337 -3.84 -12.11 6.56
C GLU A 337 -4.94 -12.44 5.55
N VAL A 338 -4.91 -11.82 4.35
CA VAL A 338 -5.89 -12.15 3.29
C VAL A 338 -5.66 -13.56 2.74
N ILE A 339 -4.42 -13.99 2.54
CA ILE A 339 -4.11 -15.36 2.10
C ILE A 339 -4.55 -16.36 3.18
N LYS A 340 -4.28 -16.08 4.44
CA LYS A 340 -4.74 -16.89 5.58
C LYS A 340 -6.26 -16.99 5.58
N THR A 341 -6.98 -15.87 5.47
CA THR A 341 -8.44 -15.81 5.38
C THR A 341 -8.97 -16.59 4.18
N LEU A 342 -8.29 -16.53 3.03
CA LEU A 342 -8.66 -17.29 1.83
C LEU A 342 -8.54 -18.80 2.06
N ILE A 343 -7.49 -19.27 2.73
CA ILE A 343 -7.29 -20.67 3.10
C ILE A 343 -8.34 -21.09 4.14
N GLU A 344 -8.59 -20.28 5.15
CA GLU A 344 -9.59 -20.53 6.18
C GLU A 344 -11.00 -20.62 5.59
N ALA A 345 -11.35 -19.69 4.72
CA ALA A 345 -12.63 -19.70 4.00
C ALA A 345 -12.77 -20.96 3.14
N PHE A 346 -11.72 -21.37 2.43
CA PHE A 346 -11.72 -22.59 1.63
C PHE A 346 -11.93 -23.83 2.50
N ILE A 347 -11.22 -23.95 3.63
CA ILE A 347 -11.36 -25.07 4.57
C ILE A 347 -12.77 -25.11 5.14
N LEU A 348 -13.31 -23.95 5.52
CA LEU A 348 -14.65 -23.84 6.10
C LEU A 348 -15.72 -24.25 5.09
N VAL A 349 -15.62 -23.76 3.85
CA VAL A 349 -16.51 -24.14 2.75
C VAL A 349 -16.42 -25.65 2.50
N PHE A 350 -15.21 -26.21 2.46
CA PHE A 350 -15.00 -27.65 2.30
C PHE A 350 -15.72 -28.46 3.38
N ILE A 351 -15.60 -28.04 4.64
CA ILE A 351 -16.24 -28.71 5.78
C ILE A 351 -17.77 -28.62 5.66
N VAL A 352 -18.31 -27.45 5.37
CA VAL A 352 -19.76 -27.26 5.21
C VAL A 352 -20.31 -28.13 4.08
N VAL A 353 -19.67 -28.09 2.91
CA VAL A 353 -20.06 -28.93 1.76
C VAL A 353 -19.99 -30.41 2.11
N TYR A 354 -18.94 -30.84 2.84
CA TYR A 354 -18.83 -32.24 3.29
C TYR A 354 -19.96 -32.66 4.23
N ILE A 355 -20.38 -31.79 5.14
CA ILE A 355 -21.49 -32.07 6.08
C ILE A 355 -22.79 -32.30 5.33
N PHE A 356 -23.07 -31.47 4.33
CA PHE A 356 -24.32 -31.57 3.55
C PHE A 356 -24.32 -32.71 2.54
N LEU A 357 -23.22 -32.90 1.80
CA LEU A 357 -23.12 -33.96 0.80
C LEU A 357 -22.83 -35.34 1.43
N GLN A 358 -22.27 -35.39 2.61
CA GLN A 358 -21.95 -36.62 3.39
C GLN A 358 -21.14 -37.66 2.61
N ASP A 359 -20.50 -37.27 1.50
CA ASP A 359 -19.65 -38.12 0.67
C ASP A 359 -18.38 -37.39 0.26
N MET A 360 -17.23 -37.94 0.58
CA MET A 360 -15.92 -37.33 0.32
C MET A 360 -15.65 -37.16 -1.19
N ARG A 361 -16.18 -38.06 -2.03
CA ARG A 361 -15.97 -37.97 -3.49
C ARG A 361 -16.74 -36.81 -4.10
N SER A 362 -17.96 -36.60 -3.64
CA SER A 362 -18.81 -35.49 -4.03
C SER A 362 -18.23 -34.17 -3.57
N THR A 363 -17.71 -34.10 -2.35
CA THR A 363 -17.08 -32.90 -1.78
C THR A 363 -15.79 -32.52 -2.50
N LEU A 364 -15.05 -33.50 -3.01
CA LEU A 364 -13.78 -33.25 -3.72
C LEU A 364 -13.99 -32.47 -5.04
N ILE A 365 -15.18 -32.58 -5.66
CA ILE A 365 -15.45 -31.91 -6.92
C ILE A 365 -15.49 -30.39 -6.78
N PRO A 366 -16.29 -29.78 -5.88
CA PRO A 366 -16.21 -28.35 -5.60
C PRO A 366 -14.82 -27.95 -5.07
N ALA A 367 -14.19 -28.78 -4.24
CA ALA A 367 -12.87 -28.51 -3.71
C ALA A 367 -11.77 -28.35 -4.79
N ILE A 368 -11.92 -29.03 -5.94
CA ILE A 368 -11.02 -28.86 -7.09
C ILE A 368 -11.46 -27.66 -7.94
N ALA A 369 -12.77 -27.46 -8.13
CA ALA A 369 -13.29 -26.41 -9.00
C ALA A 369 -12.97 -24.99 -8.50
N ILE A 370 -12.99 -24.77 -7.17
CA ILE A 370 -12.73 -23.45 -6.55
C ILE A 370 -11.31 -22.97 -6.87
N PRO A 371 -10.22 -23.68 -6.52
CA PRO A 371 -8.88 -23.24 -6.84
C PRO A 371 -8.64 -23.02 -8.34
N VAL A 372 -9.25 -23.86 -9.20
CA VAL A 372 -9.14 -23.71 -10.65
C VAL A 372 -9.71 -22.38 -11.11
N ALA A 373 -10.90 -21.99 -10.61
CA ALA A 373 -11.52 -20.71 -10.96
C ALA A 373 -10.72 -19.50 -10.44
N LEU A 374 -10.27 -19.55 -9.17
CA LEU A 374 -9.51 -18.48 -8.56
C LEU A 374 -8.15 -18.27 -9.23
N ILE A 375 -7.40 -19.35 -9.48
CA ILE A 375 -6.10 -19.26 -10.13
C ILE A 375 -6.25 -18.76 -11.57
N ALA A 376 -7.28 -19.24 -12.29
CA ALA A 376 -7.59 -18.78 -13.64
C ALA A 376 -7.82 -17.27 -13.71
N THR A 377 -8.39 -16.67 -12.69
CA THR A 377 -8.67 -15.24 -12.62
C THR A 377 -7.39 -14.40 -12.76
N PHE A 378 -6.27 -14.82 -12.17
CA PHE A 378 -5.00 -14.08 -12.27
C PHE A 378 -4.49 -13.94 -13.70
N PHE A 379 -4.76 -14.92 -14.57
CA PHE A 379 -4.40 -14.82 -15.99
C PHE A 379 -5.10 -13.65 -16.69
N VAL A 380 -6.41 -13.49 -16.46
CA VAL A 380 -7.15 -12.38 -17.07
C VAL A 380 -6.78 -11.06 -16.42
N LEU A 381 -6.55 -11.01 -15.09
CA LEU A 381 -6.07 -9.80 -14.42
C LEU A 381 -4.75 -9.31 -15.05
N LYS A 382 -3.84 -10.24 -15.41
CA LYS A 382 -2.61 -9.90 -16.13
C LYS A 382 -2.86 -9.32 -17.51
N LEU A 383 -3.80 -9.90 -18.27
CA LEU A 383 -4.13 -9.41 -19.63
C LEU A 383 -4.73 -8.00 -19.62
N ILE A 384 -5.50 -7.64 -18.58
CA ILE A 384 -6.12 -6.32 -18.45
C ILE A 384 -5.25 -5.31 -17.72
N GLY A 385 -4.02 -5.71 -17.31
CA GLY A 385 -3.05 -4.81 -16.67
C GLY A 385 -3.37 -4.46 -15.21
N PHE A 386 -4.07 -5.33 -14.48
CA PHE A 386 -4.32 -5.14 -13.05
C PHE A 386 -3.12 -5.59 -12.21
N SER A 387 -3.14 -5.21 -10.93
CA SER A 387 -2.18 -5.65 -9.91
C SER A 387 -2.83 -6.59 -8.90
N ILE A 388 -2.02 -7.37 -8.20
CA ILE A 388 -2.43 -8.02 -6.96
C ILE A 388 -2.42 -6.96 -5.88
N ASN A 389 -3.57 -6.68 -5.28
CA ASN A 389 -3.73 -5.69 -4.22
C ASN A 389 -4.84 -6.13 -3.26
N LEU A 390 -5.00 -5.39 -2.17
CA LEU A 390 -6.00 -5.72 -1.15
C LEU A 390 -7.42 -5.85 -1.71
N LEU A 391 -7.77 -5.06 -2.73
CA LEU A 391 -9.11 -5.11 -3.34
C LEU A 391 -9.31 -6.36 -4.19
N THR A 392 -8.34 -6.70 -5.05
CA THR A 392 -8.41 -7.89 -5.89
C THR A 392 -8.40 -9.16 -5.05
N LEU A 393 -7.61 -9.19 -3.98
CA LEU A 393 -7.58 -10.32 -3.04
C LEU A 393 -8.87 -10.42 -2.22
N SER A 394 -9.42 -9.29 -1.73
CA SER A 394 -10.71 -9.27 -1.03
C SER A 394 -11.86 -9.72 -1.94
N ALA A 395 -11.84 -9.31 -3.21
CA ALA A 395 -12.77 -9.81 -4.21
C ALA A 395 -12.65 -11.33 -4.37
N MET A 396 -11.45 -11.88 -4.35
CA MET A 396 -11.24 -13.34 -4.42
C MET A 396 -11.75 -14.09 -3.20
N VAL A 397 -11.57 -13.53 -1.99
CA VAL A 397 -12.14 -14.13 -0.76
C VAL A 397 -13.67 -14.20 -0.88
N LEU A 398 -14.29 -13.11 -1.32
CA LEU A 398 -15.75 -13.09 -1.54
C LEU A 398 -16.16 -14.02 -2.68
N ALA A 399 -15.34 -14.13 -3.72
CA ALA A 399 -15.60 -15.01 -4.87
C ALA A 399 -15.67 -16.49 -4.47
N ILE A 400 -14.93 -16.94 -3.44
CA ILE A 400 -15.00 -18.33 -2.94
C ILE A 400 -16.44 -18.71 -2.63
N ALA A 401 -17.16 -17.85 -1.91
CA ALA A 401 -18.54 -18.11 -1.51
C ALA A 401 -19.51 -18.23 -2.69
N ILE A 402 -19.26 -17.47 -3.77
CA ILE A 402 -20.13 -17.49 -4.96
C ILE A 402 -19.74 -18.61 -5.92
N VAL A 403 -18.44 -18.85 -6.10
CA VAL A 403 -17.88 -19.85 -7.01
C VAL A 403 -18.26 -21.29 -6.59
N VAL A 404 -18.38 -21.52 -5.29
CA VAL A 404 -18.72 -22.85 -4.78
C VAL A 404 -20.15 -23.29 -5.15
N ASP A 405 -21.08 -22.34 -5.24
CA ASP A 405 -22.49 -22.64 -5.47
C ASP A 405 -22.72 -23.32 -6.82
N ASP A 406 -22.09 -22.85 -7.89
CA ASP A 406 -22.19 -23.45 -9.22
C ASP A 406 -21.77 -24.93 -9.22
N ALA A 407 -20.68 -25.24 -8.54
CA ALA A 407 -20.16 -26.61 -8.44
C ALA A 407 -21.07 -27.51 -7.60
N ILE A 408 -21.63 -26.98 -6.48
CA ILE A 408 -22.57 -27.71 -5.61
C ILE A 408 -23.84 -28.06 -6.39
N VAL A 409 -24.42 -27.11 -7.11
CA VAL A 409 -25.65 -27.33 -7.90
C VAL A 409 -25.46 -28.46 -8.93
N VAL A 410 -24.31 -28.53 -9.59
CA VAL A 410 -23.97 -29.61 -10.50
C VAL A 410 -23.90 -30.95 -9.78
N VAL A 411 -23.16 -31.02 -8.67
CA VAL A 411 -22.98 -32.27 -7.90
C VAL A 411 -24.32 -32.77 -7.37
N GLU A 412 -25.13 -31.88 -6.79
CA GLU A 412 -26.43 -32.22 -6.23
C GLU A 412 -27.42 -32.69 -7.33
N GLY A 413 -27.42 -32.01 -8.49
CA GLY A 413 -28.24 -32.41 -9.63
C GLY A 413 -27.88 -33.80 -10.16
N VAL A 414 -26.59 -34.13 -10.21
CA VAL A 414 -26.14 -35.48 -10.60
C VAL A 414 -26.52 -36.51 -9.53
N HIS A 415 -26.39 -36.19 -8.24
CA HIS A 415 -26.85 -37.07 -7.16
C HIS A 415 -28.35 -37.32 -7.23
N ALA A 416 -29.16 -36.31 -7.45
CA ALA A 416 -30.61 -36.44 -7.58
C ALA A 416 -30.99 -37.41 -8.74
N LYS A 417 -30.22 -37.39 -9.85
CA LYS A 417 -30.43 -38.36 -10.94
C LYS A 417 -29.96 -39.77 -10.54
N LEU A 418 -28.86 -39.91 -9.83
CA LEU A 418 -28.41 -41.20 -9.34
C LEU A 418 -29.41 -41.83 -8.36
N ASP A 419 -30.04 -41.05 -7.50
CA ASP A 419 -31.10 -41.46 -6.58
C ASP A 419 -32.40 -41.88 -7.31
N GLN A 420 -32.65 -41.36 -8.51
CA GLN A 420 -33.72 -41.76 -9.40
C GLN A 420 -33.46 -43.11 -10.08
N GLY A 421 -32.30 -43.76 -9.82
CA GLY A 421 -31.98 -45.13 -10.26
C GLY A 421 -31.12 -45.21 -11.52
N TYR A 422 -30.43 -44.16 -11.92
CA TYR A 422 -29.46 -44.19 -13.02
C TYR A 422 -28.33 -45.14 -12.72
N LYS A 423 -28.03 -46.07 -13.64
CA LYS A 423 -26.97 -47.09 -13.46
C LYS A 423 -25.57 -46.59 -13.75
N SER A 424 -25.42 -45.39 -14.29
CA SER A 424 -24.12 -44.79 -14.65
C SER A 424 -24.09 -43.32 -14.29
N ALA A 425 -23.02 -42.92 -13.53
CA ALA A 425 -22.79 -41.52 -13.20
C ALA A 425 -22.63 -40.63 -14.46
N ARG A 426 -22.11 -41.20 -15.56
CA ARG A 426 -21.94 -40.49 -16.82
C ARG A 426 -23.30 -40.13 -17.45
N THR A 427 -24.24 -41.08 -17.52
CA THR A 427 -25.58 -40.79 -18.04
C THR A 427 -26.36 -39.86 -17.13
N ALA A 428 -26.24 -40.04 -15.80
CA ALA A 428 -26.81 -39.13 -14.82
C ALA A 428 -26.28 -37.70 -14.97
N SER A 429 -24.98 -37.54 -15.22
CA SER A 429 -24.36 -36.23 -15.44
C SER A 429 -24.84 -35.56 -16.73
N ILE A 430 -25.00 -36.32 -17.83
CA ILE A 430 -25.50 -35.79 -19.12
C ILE A 430 -26.93 -35.27 -18.93
N ASP A 431 -27.78 -36.04 -18.27
CA ASP A 431 -29.18 -35.71 -18.09
C ASP A 431 -29.38 -34.56 -17.12
N ALA A 432 -28.64 -34.56 -16.00
CA ALA A 432 -28.60 -33.45 -15.06
C ALA A 432 -28.17 -32.13 -15.75
N MET A 433 -27.12 -32.17 -16.57
CA MET A 433 -26.63 -30.98 -17.25
C MET A 433 -27.56 -30.48 -18.37
N SER A 434 -28.38 -31.35 -18.95
CA SER A 434 -29.42 -30.95 -19.89
C SER A 434 -30.48 -30.06 -19.21
N GLU A 435 -30.78 -30.32 -17.96
CA GLU A 435 -31.76 -29.56 -17.17
C GLU A 435 -31.10 -28.32 -16.51
N LEU A 436 -29.90 -28.46 -15.95
CA LEU A 436 -29.23 -27.41 -15.15
C LEU A 436 -28.39 -26.42 -15.96
N GLY A 437 -27.95 -26.82 -17.18
CA GLY A 437 -27.03 -25.97 -17.94
C GLY A 437 -27.57 -24.58 -18.25
N GLY A 438 -28.87 -24.50 -18.57
CA GLY A 438 -29.56 -23.21 -18.77
C GLY A 438 -29.66 -22.36 -17.53
N ALA A 439 -29.92 -23.01 -16.37
CA ALA A 439 -30.00 -22.33 -15.10
C ALA A 439 -28.63 -21.76 -14.67
N ILE A 440 -27.54 -22.52 -14.80
CA ILE A 440 -26.19 -22.08 -14.48
C ILE A 440 -25.82 -20.86 -15.33
N VAL A 441 -26.04 -20.88 -16.64
CA VAL A 441 -25.78 -19.73 -17.50
C VAL A 441 -26.58 -18.51 -17.06
N SER A 442 -27.87 -18.70 -16.72
CA SER A 442 -28.70 -17.59 -16.25
C SER A 442 -28.27 -17.02 -14.95
N ILE A 443 -27.87 -17.85 -13.96
CA ILE A 443 -27.32 -17.41 -12.64
C ILE A 443 -26.06 -16.61 -12.88
N THR A 444 -25.15 -17.12 -13.69
CA THR A 444 -23.87 -16.42 -14.00
C THR A 444 -24.10 -15.07 -14.64
N LEU A 445 -25.00 -14.99 -15.64
CA LEU A 445 -25.34 -13.71 -16.30
C LEU A 445 -25.95 -12.72 -15.31
N VAL A 446 -26.86 -13.17 -14.44
CA VAL A 446 -27.44 -12.32 -13.39
C VAL A 446 -26.36 -11.80 -12.44
N MET A 447 -25.46 -12.66 -11.96
CA MET A 447 -24.37 -12.26 -11.08
C MET A 447 -23.42 -11.28 -11.78
N MET A 448 -23.01 -11.56 -13.01
CA MET A 448 -22.17 -10.65 -13.79
C MET A 448 -22.86 -9.31 -14.05
N SER A 449 -24.17 -9.28 -14.23
CA SER A 449 -24.94 -8.05 -14.46
C SER A 449 -24.93 -7.10 -13.24
N VAL A 450 -24.59 -7.58 -12.06
CA VAL A 450 -24.39 -6.76 -10.86
C VAL A 450 -23.00 -6.14 -10.85
N PHE A 451 -21.95 -6.92 -11.15
CA PHE A 451 -20.56 -6.47 -11.00
C PHE A 451 -20.01 -5.72 -12.22
N VAL A 452 -20.43 -6.08 -13.44
CA VAL A 452 -19.94 -5.45 -14.67
C VAL A 452 -20.31 -3.97 -14.76
N PRO A 453 -21.55 -3.52 -14.49
CA PRO A 453 -21.90 -2.10 -14.56
C PRO A 453 -21.12 -1.22 -13.61
N VAL A 454 -20.78 -1.73 -12.41
CA VAL A 454 -19.97 -1.02 -11.43
C VAL A 454 -18.57 -0.69 -11.99
N SER A 455 -18.09 -1.49 -12.94
CA SER A 455 -16.78 -1.28 -13.58
C SER A 455 -16.75 -0.09 -14.55
N PHE A 456 -17.89 0.48 -14.91
CA PHE A 456 -18.00 1.67 -15.76
C PHE A 456 -18.12 2.97 -14.97
N MET A 457 -18.07 2.92 -13.65
CA MET A 457 -18.04 4.13 -12.82
C MET A 457 -16.76 4.90 -13.09
N GLY A 458 -16.88 6.23 -13.21
CA GLY A 458 -15.76 7.13 -13.40
C GLY A 458 -15.16 7.66 -12.10
N GLY A 459 -14.00 8.31 -12.22
CA GLY A 459 -13.30 8.93 -11.10
C GLY A 459 -12.57 7.92 -10.20
N THR A 460 -12.07 8.41 -9.09
CA THR A 460 -11.26 7.63 -8.13
C THR A 460 -12.00 6.43 -7.56
N ALA A 461 -13.22 6.65 -7.08
CA ALA A 461 -14.08 5.57 -6.59
C ALA A 461 -14.34 4.53 -7.69
N GLY A 462 -14.50 4.99 -8.94
CA GLY A 462 -14.67 4.11 -10.09
C GLY A 462 -13.49 3.17 -10.31
N THR A 463 -12.25 3.63 -10.15
CA THR A 463 -11.07 2.77 -10.26
C THR A 463 -11.05 1.67 -9.18
N PHE A 464 -11.43 2.00 -7.96
CA PHE A 464 -11.60 1.06 -6.86
C PHE A 464 -12.62 -0.03 -7.22
N TYR A 465 -13.84 0.40 -7.53
CA TYR A 465 -14.94 -0.51 -7.84
C TYR A 465 -14.71 -1.31 -9.12
N ARG A 466 -14.00 -0.76 -10.09
CA ARG A 466 -13.63 -1.45 -11.33
C ARG A 466 -12.73 -2.65 -11.05
N GLN A 467 -11.68 -2.48 -10.23
CA GLN A 467 -10.79 -3.60 -9.90
C GLN A 467 -11.51 -4.69 -9.12
N PHE A 468 -12.28 -4.31 -8.09
CA PHE A 468 -13.08 -5.25 -7.32
C PHE A 468 -14.15 -5.96 -8.19
N GLY A 469 -14.96 -5.19 -8.92
CA GLY A 469 -16.08 -5.70 -9.69
C GLY A 469 -15.65 -6.59 -10.87
N LEU A 470 -14.61 -6.19 -11.61
CA LEU A 470 -14.09 -7.03 -12.71
C LEU A 470 -13.44 -8.30 -12.19
N THR A 471 -12.69 -8.25 -11.09
CA THR A 471 -12.13 -9.45 -10.48
C THR A 471 -13.21 -10.44 -10.09
N MET A 472 -14.30 -9.96 -9.47
CA MET A 472 -15.48 -10.77 -9.15
C MET A 472 -16.14 -11.35 -10.41
N ALA A 473 -16.41 -10.52 -11.42
CA ALA A 473 -17.05 -10.95 -12.64
C ALA A 473 -16.23 -12.02 -13.37
N ILE A 474 -14.90 -11.87 -13.42
CA ILE A 474 -13.99 -12.83 -14.04
C ILE A 474 -13.99 -14.16 -13.27
N ALA A 475 -13.91 -14.12 -11.93
CA ALA A 475 -13.94 -15.30 -11.09
C ALA A 475 -15.26 -16.08 -11.26
N ILE A 476 -16.41 -15.38 -11.30
CA ILE A 476 -17.73 -15.95 -11.54
C ILE A 476 -17.79 -16.56 -12.97
N GLY A 477 -17.21 -15.89 -13.96
CA GLY A 477 -17.13 -16.42 -15.33
C GLY A 477 -16.35 -17.74 -15.41
N PHE A 478 -15.22 -17.86 -14.72
CA PHE A 478 -14.47 -19.12 -14.63
C PHE A 478 -15.20 -20.18 -13.80
N SER A 479 -15.95 -19.78 -12.77
CA SER A 479 -16.84 -20.68 -12.03
C SER A 479 -17.84 -21.37 -12.96
N ALA A 480 -18.55 -20.57 -13.74
CA ALA A 480 -19.52 -21.10 -14.71
C ALA A 480 -18.86 -21.98 -15.76
N LEU A 481 -17.68 -21.61 -16.25
CA LEU A 481 -16.93 -22.45 -17.21
C LEU A 481 -16.60 -23.81 -16.58
N ASN A 482 -16.14 -23.83 -15.32
CA ASN A 482 -15.86 -25.05 -14.59
C ASN A 482 -17.13 -25.87 -14.31
N ALA A 483 -18.21 -25.22 -13.92
CA ALA A 483 -19.50 -25.86 -13.67
C ALA A 483 -20.09 -26.51 -14.93
N LEU A 484 -19.85 -25.92 -16.11
CA LEU A 484 -20.33 -26.47 -17.39
C LEU A 484 -19.38 -27.51 -18.02
N THR A 485 -18.12 -27.57 -17.60
CA THR A 485 -17.08 -28.43 -18.22
C THR A 485 -16.42 -29.39 -17.25
N LEU A 486 -15.74 -28.87 -16.22
CA LEU A 486 -14.93 -29.66 -15.29
C LEU A 486 -15.81 -30.43 -14.30
N SER A 487 -16.73 -29.74 -13.61
CA SER A 487 -17.52 -30.35 -12.54
C SER A 487 -18.35 -31.54 -13.03
N PRO A 488 -19.09 -31.49 -14.18
CA PRO A 488 -19.81 -32.63 -14.67
C PRO A 488 -18.88 -33.78 -15.11
N ALA A 489 -17.74 -33.46 -15.67
CA ALA A 489 -16.72 -34.47 -16.02
C ALA A 489 -16.18 -35.21 -14.82
N LEU A 490 -15.88 -34.45 -13.71
CA LEU A 490 -15.47 -35.05 -12.46
C LEU A 490 -16.59 -35.86 -11.78
N CYS A 491 -17.85 -35.42 -11.86
CA CYS A 491 -19.00 -36.19 -11.42
C CYS A 491 -19.07 -37.54 -12.15
N ALA A 492 -18.89 -37.56 -13.46
CA ALA A 492 -18.90 -38.77 -14.24
C ALA A 492 -17.77 -39.77 -13.88
N ILE A 493 -16.64 -39.27 -13.37
CA ILE A 493 -15.49 -40.10 -12.95
C ILE A 493 -15.61 -40.57 -11.50
N PHE A 494 -15.94 -39.65 -10.58
CA PHE A 494 -15.82 -39.89 -9.14
C PHE A 494 -17.07 -40.45 -8.50
N LEU A 495 -18.29 -40.11 -9.00
CA LEU A 495 -19.52 -40.57 -8.41
C LEU A 495 -19.80 -42.05 -8.76
N LYS A 496 -20.41 -42.77 -7.85
CA LYS A 496 -20.82 -44.15 -8.05
C LYS A 496 -22.33 -44.28 -7.85
N PRO A 497 -23.02 -45.05 -8.68
CA PRO A 497 -24.45 -45.34 -8.47
C PRO A 497 -24.64 -46.16 -7.17
N HIS A 498 -25.73 -45.88 -6.47
CA HIS A 498 -26.05 -46.53 -5.18
C HIS A 498 -26.33 -48.03 -5.31
N ASN A 499 -26.64 -48.53 -6.50
CA ASN A 499 -26.98 -49.93 -6.77
C ASN A 499 -26.04 -50.53 -7.82
N GLY A 500 -24.83 -50.96 -7.44
CA GLY A 500 -23.90 -51.59 -8.37
C GLY A 500 -22.91 -52.49 -7.64
N GLY A 501 -23.37 -53.71 -7.30
CA GLY A 501 -22.46 -54.75 -6.78
C GLY A 501 -21.49 -55.22 -7.85
N HIS A 502 -20.21 -55.06 -7.59
CA HIS A 502 -19.09 -55.94 -7.89
C HIS A 502 -17.91 -55.50 -7.09
N GLU A 503 -17.69 -56.17 -5.97
CA GLU A 503 -16.50 -56.02 -5.13
C GLU A 503 -15.28 -56.58 -5.85
N SER A 504 -14.26 -55.78 -6.11
CA SER A 504 -12.97 -56.22 -6.59
C SER A 504 -12.10 -56.77 -5.46
N LEU A 505 -11.22 -57.74 -5.75
CA LEU A 505 -10.38 -58.45 -4.77
C LEU A 505 -9.47 -57.52 -3.92
N LYS A 506 -9.18 -56.28 -4.36
CA LYS A 506 -8.46 -55.27 -3.60
C LYS A 506 -9.25 -54.70 -2.42
N GLU A 507 -10.58 -54.79 -2.45
CA GLU A 507 -11.44 -54.33 -1.36
C GLU A 507 -11.43 -55.32 -0.14
N ARG A 508 -11.18 -56.62 -0.36
CA ARG A 508 -11.18 -57.60 0.70
C ARG A 508 -10.02 -57.48 1.70
N VAL A 509 -8.87 -57.00 1.27
CA VAL A 509 -7.72 -56.76 2.17
C VAL A 509 -7.86 -55.43 2.94
N GLY A 510 -8.54 -54.45 2.35
CA GLY A 510 -8.90 -53.19 3.01
C GLY A 510 -10.05 -53.32 4.01
N VAL A 511 -10.88 -54.37 3.92
CA VAL A 511 -12.03 -54.61 4.77
C VAL A 511 -11.63 -55.05 6.20
N ALA A 512 -10.58 -55.85 6.38
CA ALA A 512 -10.12 -56.25 7.71
C ALA A 512 -9.53 -55.06 8.51
N ALA A 513 -8.79 -54.20 7.86
CA ALA A 513 -8.29 -52.96 8.49
C ALA A 513 -9.42 -51.90 8.70
N LYS A 514 -10.42 -51.89 7.80
CA LYS A 514 -11.62 -51.07 7.96
C LYS A 514 -12.54 -51.59 9.08
N GLU A 515 -12.64 -52.89 9.28
CA GLU A 515 -13.45 -53.47 10.37
C GLU A 515 -12.84 -53.22 11.75
N ALA A 516 -11.53 -53.35 11.90
CA ALA A 516 -10.86 -52.98 13.16
C ALA A 516 -11.02 -51.48 13.48
N ARG A 517 -10.95 -50.65 12.47
CA ARG A 517 -11.20 -49.19 12.58
C ARG A 517 -12.69 -48.89 12.79
N LYS A 518 -13.60 -49.64 12.18
CA LYS A 518 -15.06 -49.58 12.41
C LYS A 518 -15.43 -49.93 13.83
N ILE A 519 -14.82 -50.95 14.43
CA ILE A 519 -15.10 -51.41 15.78
C ILE A 519 -14.63 -50.35 16.81
N MET A 520 -13.49 -49.71 16.59
CA MET A 520 -13.00 -48.66 17.47
C MET A 520 -13.84 -47.36 17.34
N ILE A 521 -14.22 -46.98 16.12
CA ILE A 521 -15.09 -45.85 15.85
C ILE A 521 -16.53 -46.14 16.29
N ALA A 522 -17.03 -47.36 16.14
CA ALA A 522 -18.38 -47.78 16.57
C ALA A 522 -18.54 -47.76 18.11
N ARG A 523 -17.51 -48.12 18.86
CA ARG A 523 -17.52 -48.03 20.35
C ARG A 523 -17.59 -46.56 20.81
N TYR A 524 -16.89 -45.69 20.12
CA TYR A 524 -16.93 -44.25 20.39
C TYR A 524 -18.27 -43.63 19.94
N ALA A 525 -18.76 -43.99 18.75
CA ALA A 525 -20.03 -43.56 18.20
C ALA A 525 -21.26 -44.01 19.00
N ASP A 526 -21.22 -45.20 19.62
CA ASP A 526 -22.32 -45.68 20.46
C ASP A 526 -22.45 -44.90 21.78
N SER A 527 -21.35 -44.39 22.28
CA SER A 527 -21.35 -43.49 23.46
C SER A 527 -21.91 -42.09 23.12
N ILE A 528 -21.56 -41.55 21.93
CA ILE A 528 -22.05 -40.26 21.46
C ILE A 528 -23.48 -40.40 20.90
N GLY A 529 -23.80 -41.50 20.24
CA GLY A 529 -25.13 -41.72 19.64
C GLY A 529 -26.26 -41.81 20.64
N ARG A 530 -25.98 -42.16 21.92
CA ARG A 530 -26.97 -42.09 23.02
C ARG A 530 -27.29 -40.68 23.48
N LEU A 531 -26.40 -39.70 23.21
CA LEU A 531 -26.59 -38.29 23.52
C LEU A 531 -27.27 -37.53 22.38
N MET A 532 -27.25 -38.04 21.16
CA MET A 532 -27.74 -37.34 19.96
C MET A 532 -29.22 -37.61 19.71
N ARG A 533 -30.05 -36.70 20.22
CA ARG A 533 -31.46 -36.54 19.76
C ARG A 533 -31.51 -35.65 18.52
N PRO A 534 -32.53 -35.78 17.62
CA PRO A 534 -32.66 -34.95 16.40
C PRO A 534 -32.57 -33.45 16.76
N GLY A 535 -32.65 -32.62 17.21
CA GLY A 535 -32.38 -31.20 17.50
C GLY A 535 -31.01 -30.88 18.10
N ILE A 536 -30.43 -31.84 18.81
CA ILE A 536 -29.12 -31.70 19.47
C ILE A 536 -27.99 -31.89 18.45
N THR A 537 -28.21 -32.72 17.42
CA THR A 537 -27.21 -32.97 16.36
C THR A 537 -26.89 -31.73 15.55
N LEU A 538 -27.90 -30.94 15.21
CA LEU A 538 -27.70 -29.69 14.47
C LEU A 538 -26.97 -28.63 15.32
N LEU A 539 -27.36 -28.54 16.61
CA LEU A 539 -26.67 -27.67 17.59
C LEU A 539 -25.20 -28.08 17.75
N PHE A 540 -24.94 -29.41 17.81
CA PHE A 540 -23.59 -29.94 17.95
C PHE A 540 -22.72 -29.66 16.72
N VAL A 541 -23.27 -29.76 15.51
CA VAL A 541 -22.60 -29.37 14.27
C VAL A 541 -22.28 -27.88 14.26
N THR A 542 -23.25 -27.07 14.62
CA THR A 542 -23.03 -25.61 14.70
C THR A 542 -21.97 -25.23 15.72
N VAL A 543 -22.00 -25.85 16.89
CA VAL A 543 -21.00 -25.62 17.95
C VAL A 543 -19.61 -26.15 17.54
N ALA A 544 -19.54 -27.28 16.83
CA ALA A 544 -18.27 -27.82 16.34
C ALA A 544 -17.65 -26.92 15.26
N ILE A 545 -18.46 -26.38 14.34
CA ILE A 545 -18.01 -25.41 13.33
C ILE A 545 -17.56 -24.10 14.00
N LEU A 546 -18.36 -23.54 14.90
CA LEU A 546 -18.02 -22.33 15.64
C LEU A 546 -16.77 -22.53 16.51
N GLY A 547 -16.64 -23.70 17.16
CA GLY A 547 -15.46 -24.04 17.96
C GLY A 547 -14.20 -24.18 17.12
N MET A 548 -14.33 -24.69 15.89
CA MET A 548 -13.20 -24.79 14.97
C MET A 548 -12.80 -23.39 14.44
N ILE A 549 -13.78 -22.57 14.10
CA ILE A 549 -13.57 -21.16 13.71
C ILE A 549 -12.87 -20.42 14.85
N PHE A 550 -13.43 -20.46 16.06
CA PHE A 550 -12.85 -19.79 17.23
C PHE A 550 -11.43 -20.31 17.52
N GLY A 551 -11.20 -21.63 17.42
CA GLY A 551 -9.91 -22.24 17.64
C GLY A 551 -8.86 -21.79 16.62
N LEU A 552 -9.23 -21.57 15.36
CA LEU A 552 -8.32 -21.08 14.31
C LEU A 552 -8.03 -19.59 14.47
N PHE A 553 -9.04 -18.78 14.77
CA PHE A 553 -8.89 -17.33 14.88
C PHE A 553 -8.21 -16.85 16.16
N SER A 554 -8.36 -17.58 17.28
CA SER A 554 -7.79 -17.20 18.58
C SER A 554 -6.55 -18.00 18.97
N PHE A 555 -5.94 -18.74 18.02
CA PHE A 555 -4.82 -19.63 18.31
C PHE A 555 -3.58 -18.92 18.88
N SER A 556 -3.32 -17.69 18.43
CA SER A 556 -2.21 -16.87 18.91
C SER A 556 -2.40 -16.39 20.37
N GLU A 557 -3.64 -16.13 20.78
CA GLU A 557 -3.92 -15.63 22.13
C GLU A 557 -4.02 -16.76 23.19
N HIS A 558 -4.62 -17.90 22.81
CA HIS A 558 -4.89 -19.01 23.73
C HIS A 558 -4.56 -20.37 23.11
N PRO A 559 -3.29 -20.71 22.84
CA PRO A 559 -2.92 -21.90 22.04
C PRO A 559 -3.40 -23.24 22.64
N ILE A 560 -3.44 -23.37 23.96
CA ILE A 560 -3.88 -24.61 24.63
C ILE A 560 -5.39 -24.80 24.49
N LEU A 561 -6.17 -23.73 24.75
CA LEU A 561 -7.63 -23.76 24.66
C LEU A 561 -8.08 -23.99 23.22
N CYS A 562 -7.43 -23.31 22.28
CA CYS A 562 -7.70 -23.43 20.85
C CYS A 562 -7.34 -24.81 20.30
N SER A 563 -6.19 -25.39 20.70
CA SER A 563 -5.83 -26.75 20.35
C SER A 563 -6.87 -27.76 20.87
N LEU A 564 -7.36 -27.57 22.08
CA LEU A 564 -8.40 -28.42 22.66
C LEU A 564 -9.72 -28.31 21.88
N MET A 565 -10.12 -27.09 21.53
CA MET A 565 -11.33 -26.83 20.73
C MET A 565 -11.21 -27.40 19.31
N ILE A 566 -10.05 -27.26 18.67
CA ILE A 566 -9.78 -27.87 17.35
C ILE A 566 -9.85 -29.39 17.45
N ILE A 567 -9.25 -30.03 18.47
CA ILE A 567 -9.30 -31.47 18.69
C ILE A 567 -10.74 -31.93 18.90
N ILE A 568 -11.52 -31.25 19.73
CA ILE A 568 -12.94 -31.56 19.97
C ILE A 568 -13.72 -31.44 18.66
N SER A 569 -13.47 -30.38 17.86
CA SER A 569 -14.14 -30.18 16.59
C SER A 569 -13.76 -31.24 15.54
N VAL A 570 -12.50 -31.65 15.49
CA VAL A 570 -12.03 -32.76 14.62
C VAL A 570 -12.63 -34.09 15.04
N LEU A 571 -12.72 -34.38 16.35
CA LEU A 571 -13.39 -35.57 16.87
C LEU A 571 -14.90 -35.56 16.57
N ALA A 572 -15.54 -34.39 16.67
CA ALA A 572 -16.93 -34.20 16.27
C ALA A 572 -17.13 -34.48 14.78
N LEU A 573 -16.26 -33.91 13.93
CA LEU A 573 -16.24 -34.15 12.49
C LEU A 573 -15.98 -35.61 12.12
N ALA A 574 -15.08 -36.28 12.83
CA ALA A 574 -14.88 -37.73 12.68
C ALA A 574 -16.12 -38.55 13.07
N GLY A 575 -16.85 -38.12 14.10
CA GLY A 575 -18.17 -38.68 14.44
C GLY A 575 -19.21 -38.56 13.33
N MET A 576 -19.12 -37.53 12.50
CA MET A 576 -20.03 -37.28 11.37
C MET A 576 -19.91 -38.32 10.25
N THR A 577 -18.85 -39.12 10.23
CA THR A 577 -18.69 -40.19 9.24
C THR A 577 -19.53 -41.43 9.57
N THR A 578 -20.18 -41.48 10.73
CA THR A 578 -20.96 -42.62 11.18
C THR A 578 -22.38 -42.59 10.59
N ASP A 579 -22.92 -43.77 10.26
CA ASP A 579 -24.26 -43.91 9.68
C ASP A 579 -25.36 -43.37 10.62
N LYS A 580 -25.15 -43.52 11.94
CA LYS A 580 -26.06 -43.00 12.98
C LYS A 580 -26.12 -41.45 12.97
N PHE A 581 -24.97 -40.82 12.79
CA PHE A 581 -24.92 -39.34 12.67
C PHE A 581 -25.64 -38.86 11.39
N LYS A 582 -25.35 -39.52 10.27
CA LYS A 582 -25.99 -39.20 8.99
C LYS A 582 -27.50 -39.28 9.07
N GLN A 583 -28.02 -40.35 9.70
CA GLN A 583 -29.44 -40.54 9.89
C GLN A 583 -30.03 -39.46 10.80
N SER A 584 -29.40 -39.17 11.95
CA SER A 584 -29.85 -38.14 12.88
C SER A 584 -29.81 -36.74 12.26
N PHE A 585 -28.80 -36.41 11.44
CA PHE A 585 -28.70 -35.18 10.68
C PHE A 585 -29.82 -35.05 9.66
N ASN A 586 -30.06 -36.11 8.88
CA ASN A 586 -31.12 -36.13 7.85
C ASN A 586 -32.53 -36.01 8.49
N ASP A 587 -32.76 -36.66 9.62
CA ASP A 587 -34.02 -36.55 10.38
C ASP A 587 -34.22 -35.12 10.91
N SER A 588 -33.16 -34.48 11.42
CA SER A 588 -33.19 -33.09 11.88
C SER A 588 -33.46 -32.13 10.72
N TYR A 589 -32.76 -32.35 9.58
CA TYR A 589 -32.93 -31.55 8.36
C TYR A 589 -34.36 -31.67 7.81
N ASN A 590 -34.88 -32.89 7.72
CA ASN A 590 -36.26 -33.13 7.27
C ASN A 590 -37.29 -32.49 8.21
N GLY A 591 -37.02 -32.48 9.52
CA GLY A 591 -37.85 -31.79 10.52
C GLY A 591 -37.90 -30.27 10.29
N ILE A 592 -36.74 -29.66 9.98
CA ILE A 592 -36.65 -28.23 9.64
C ILE A 592 -37.30 -27.96 8.29
N LEU A 593 -37.08 -28.80 7.30
CA LEU A 593 -37.71 -28.70 5.97
C LEU A 593 -39.25 -28.75 6.07
N GLY A 594 -39.79 -29.59 6.97
CA GLY A 594 -41.21 -29.63 7.23
C GLY A 594 -41.78 -28.33 7.83
N LYS A 595 -41.03 -27.70 8.78
CA LYS A 595 -41.40 -26.39 9.31
C LYS A 595 -41.27 -25.30 8.28
N TYR A 596 -40.21 -25.29 7.48
CA TYR A 596 -39.99 -24.34 6.39
C TYR A 596 -41.12 -24.39 5.36
N LYS A 597 -41.52 -25.58 4.89
CA LYS A 597 -42.65 -25.73 3.97
C LYS A 597 -43.92 -25.09 4.51
N LYS A 598 -44.22 -25.27 5.81
CA LYS A 598 -45.39 -24.64 6.47
C LYS A 598 -45.30 -23.12 6.48
N GLN A 599 -44.11 -22.58 6.77
CA GLN A 599 -43.86 -21.14 6.77
C GLN A 599 -43.99 -20.55 5.37
N VAL A 600 -43.39 -21.20 4.36
CA VAL A 600 -43.51 -20.74 2.95
C VAL A 600 -44.97 -20.73 2.49
N LEU A 601 -45.74 -21.79 2.78
CA LEU A 601 -47.16 -21.83 2.51
C LEU A 601 -47.95 -20.69 3.20
N PHE A 602 -47.63 -20.38 4.44
CA PHE A 602 -48.18 -19.25 5.17
C PHE A 602 -47.92 -17.92 4.43
N PHE A 603 -46.70 -17.66 4.02
CA PHE A 603 -46.31 -16.43 3.31
C PHE A 603 -46.93 -16.35 1.91
N ILE A 604 -47.06 -17.47 1.22
CA ILE A 604 -47.77 -17.53 -0.09
C ILE A 604 -49.25 -17.21 0.06
N GLN A 605 -49.89 -17.74 1.10
CA GLN A 605 -51.31 -17.48 1.39
C GLN A 605 -51.57 -16.06 1.87
N LYS A 606 -50.64 -15.49 2.68
CA LYS A 606 -50.75 -14.15 3.26
C LYS A 606 -49.88 -13.12 2.54
N ARG A 607 -50.23 -12.84 1.24
CA ARG A 607 -49.48 -11.98 0.35
C ARG A 607 -49.12 -10.61 0.96
N TRP A 608 -50.04 -10.02 1.74
CA TRP A 608 -49.83 -8.72 2.36
C TRP A 608 -48.77 -8.75 3.45
N ILE A 609 -48.64 -9.85 4.17
CA ILE A 609 -47.57 -10.03 5.17
C ILE A 609 -46.21 -10.11 4.47
N SER A 610 -46.12 -10.86 3.38
CA SER A 610 -44.89 -10.95 2.57
C SER A 610 -44.50 -9.60 1.98
N ALA A 611 -45.49 -8.86 1.39
CA ALA A 611 -45.24 -7.50 0.91
C ALA A 611 -44.80 -6.54 2.00
N GLY A 612 -45.46 -6.60 3.19
CA GLY A 612 -45.07 -5.79 4.35
C GLY A 612 -43.65 -6.08 4.86
N LEU A 613 -43.22 -7.35 4.82
CA LEU A 613 -41.88 -7.74 5.22
C LEU A 613 -40.82 -7.21 4.23
N VAL A 614 -41.09 -7.28 2.91
CA VAL A 614 -40.20 -6.71 1.88
C VAL A 614 -40.10 -5.19 2.02
N ILE A 615 -41.25 -4.51 2.16
CA ILE A 615 -41.26 -3.04 2.37
C ILE A 615 -40.52 -2.67 3.66
N GLY A 616 -40.77 -3.41 4.74
CA GLY A 616 -40.05 -3.20 6.02
C GLY A 616 -38.53 -3.38 5.87
N SER A 617 -38.08 -4.37 5.10
CA SER A 617 -36.64 -4.58 4.82
C SER A 617 -36.05 -3.41 4.02
N ILE A 618 -36.79 -2.89 3.01
CA ILE A 618 -36.35 -1.73 2.22
C ILE A 618 -36.26 -0.47 3.10
N VAL A 619 -37.24 -0.24 3.96
CA VAL A 619 -37.21 0.89 4.91
C VAL A 619 -36.03 0.76 5.87
N LEU A 620 -35.83 -0.44 6.43
CA LEU A 620 -34.71 -0.71 7.33
C LEU A 620 -33.36 -0.50 6.63
N LEU A 621 -33.23 -0.95 5.38
CA LEU A 621 -32.05 -0.68 4.54
C LEU A 621 -31.82 0.84 4.40
N GLY A 622 -32.87 1.60 4.06
CA GLY A 622 -32.77 3.06 3.94
C GLY A 622 -32.31 3.74 5.23
N VAL A 623 -32.80 3.29 6.37
CA VAL A 623 -32.39 3.79 7.69
C VAL A 623 -30.91 3.46 7.95
N PHE A 624 -30.48 2.23 7.71
CA PHE A 624 -29.07 1.84 7.90
C PHE A 624 -28.14 2.58 6.95
N MET A 625 -28.53 2.80 5.70
CA MET A 625 -27.72 3.59 4.76
C MET A 625 -27.50 5.04 5.22
N GLN A 626 -28.43 5.62 5.98
CA GLN A 626 -28.27 6.97 6.53
C GLN A 626 -27.44 7.01 7.82
N ILE A 627 -27.51 5.96 8.63
CA ILE A 627 -26.82 5.90 9.93
C ILE A 627 -25.38 5.42 9.77
N THR A 628 -25.12 4.54 8.78
CA THR A 628 -23.79 3.97 8.57
C THR A 628 -22.86 5.03 7.96
N PRO A 629 -21.72 5.34 8.59
CA PRO A 629 -20.75 6.27 8.03
C PRO A 629 -20.20 5.70 6.71
N THR A 630 -20.11 6.55 5.70
CA THR A 630 -19.58 6.19 4.39
C THR A 630 -18.12 6.56 4.31
N GLY A 631 -17.28 5.66 3.83
CA GLY A 631 -15.85 5.87 3.60
C GLY A 631 -15.36 4.99 2.45
N MET A 632 -14.25 5.38 1.83
CA MET A 632 -13.68 4.63 0.70
C MET A 632 -12.79 3.49 1.18
N VAL A 633 -11.97 3.76 2.19
CA VAL A 633 -11.09 2.79 2.85
C VAL A 633 -11.16 3.06 4.36
N PRO A 634 -11.39 2.06 5.20
CA PRO A 634 -11.32 2.24 6.64
C PRO A 634 -9.87 2.54 7.08
N ASN A 635 -9.72 3.30 8.17
CA ASN A 635 -8.41 3.52 8.77
C ASN A 635 -7.92 2.23 9.42
N GLU A 636 -6.77 1.75 8.99
CA GLU A 636 -6.12 0.56 9.52
C GLU A 636 -4.85 0.92 10.30
N ASP A 637 -4.39 0.02 11.15
CA ASP A 637 -3.15 0.19 11.89
C ASP A 637 -1.96 -0.18 11.01
N THR A 638 -1.31 0.83 10.43
CA THR A 638 -0.13 0.66 9.57
C THR A 638 1.17 0.42 10.34
N GLY A 639 1.14 0.40 11.68
CA GLY A 639 2.35 0.32 12.51
C GLY A 639 3.20 1.58 12.53
N THR A 640 2.74 2.67 11.90
CA THR A 640 3.45 3.95 11.82
C THR A 640 2.51 5.08 12.23
N ILE A 641 3.03 6.05 12.99
CA ILE A 641 2.35 7.28 13.37
C ILE A 641 3.19 8.46 12.85
N MET A 642 2.53 9.43 12.26
CA MET A 642 3.14 10.70 11.87
C MET A 642 2.84 11.76 12.92
N GLY A 643 3.82 12.63 13.18
CA GLY A 643 3.66 13.80 14.02
C GLY A 643 3.97 15.07 13.24
N ALA A 644 3.21 16.13 13.48
CA ALA A 644 3.47 17.46 12.98
C ALA A 644 3.55 18.43 14.17
N VAL A 645 4.62 19.23 14.19
CA VAL A 645 4.85 20.24 15.20
C VAL A 645 4.95 21.60 14.51
N THR A 646 4.06 22.51 14.88
CA THR A 646 4.02 23.87 14.34
C THR A 646 4.24 24.87 15.46
N LEU A 647 5.26 25.69 15.30
CA LEU A 647 5.61 26.76 16.23
C LEU A 647 5.15 28.12 15.67
N PRO A 648 5.07 29.16 16.52
CA PRO A 648 4.75 30.51 16.07
C PRO A 648 5.71 30.98 14.97
N PRO A 649 5.22 31.74 13.98
CA PRO A 649 6.05 32.31 12.92
C PRO A 649 7.22 33.12 13.50
N GLY A 650 8.42 32.98 12.91
CA GLY A 650 9.62 33.65 13.39
C GLY A 650 10.38 32.93 14.51
N THR A 651 9.97 31.74 14.90
CA THR A 651 10.73 30.90 15.83
C THR A 651 12.07 30.48 15.21
N SER A 652 13.18 30.62 15.97
CA SER A 652 14.49 30.17 15.50
C SER A 652 14.60 28.65 15.44
N GLN A 653 15.54 28.18 14.64
CA GLN A 653 15.79 26.75 14.45
C GLN A 653 16.20 26.06 15.77
N GLU A 654 17.00 26.74 16.59
CA GLU A 654 17.46 26.19 17.88
C GLU A 654 16.27 26.02 18.84
N ARG A 655 15.37 27.03 18.89
CA ARG A 655 14.16 26.94 19.72
C ARG A 655 13.22 25.85 19.24
N ALA A 656 13.07 25.72 17.95
CA ALA A 656 12.28 24.64 17.36
C ALA A 656 12.86 23.26 17.70
N GLN A 657 14.18 23.11 17.62
CA GLN A 657 14.87 21.86 17.98
C GLN A 657 14.71 21.52 19.47
N GLU A 658 14.78 22.52 20.36
CA GLU A 658 14.56 22.30 21.80
C GLU A 658 13.16 21.74 22.08
N ILE A 659 12.14 22.29 21.43
CA ILE A 659 10.75 21.82 21.60
C ILE A 659 10.57 20.45 20.99
N LEU A 660 11.15 20.18 19.80
CA LEU A 660 11.13 18.88 19.17
C LEU A 660 11.81 17.80 20.04
N ASN A 661 12.91 18.11 20.72
CA ASN A 661 13.56 17.20 21.65
C ASN A 661 12.65 16.86 22.85
N ARG A 662 11.86 17.82 23.32
CA ARG A 662 10.85 17.57 24.37
C ARG A 662 9.72 16.68 23.88
N VAL A 663 9.25 16.88 22.63
CA VAL A 663 8.25 16.00 21.98
C VAL A 663 8.83 14.60 21.79
N ASP A 664 10.09 14.47 21.32
CA ASP A 664 10.77 13.20 21.14
C ASP A 664 10.88 12.42 22.46
N SER A 665 11.26 13.10 23.55
CA SER A 665 11.34 12.50 24.88
C SER A 665 9.97 11.99 25.38
N LEU A 666 8.88 12.72 25.05
CA LEU A 666 7.53 12.31 25.37
C LEU A 666 7.11 11.03 24.59
N VAL A 667 7.47 10.96 23.30
CA VAL A 667 7.23 9.79 22.46
C VAL A 667 8.07 8.60 22.90
N ALA A 668 9.33 8.82 23.27
CA ALA A 668 10.25 7.80 23.76
C ALA A 668 9.75 7.06 25.02
N ALA A 669 8.93 7.72 25.81
CA ALA A 669 8.36 7.15 27.04
C ALA A 669 7.20 6.17 26.78
N ASP A 670 6.71 6.03 25.55
CA ASP A 670 5.62 5.11 25.24
C ASP A 670 6.14 3.71 24.88
N PRO A 671 5.70 2.65 25.58
CA PRO A 671 6.24 1.29 25.42
C PRO A 671 5.90 0.65 24.06
N ALA A 672 4.91 1.20 23.32
CA ALA A 672 4.54 0.71 22.00
C ALA A 672 5.52 1.16 20.89
N VAL A 673 6.35 2.19 21.17
CA VAL A 673 7.28 2.77 20.21
C VAL A 673 8.53 1.90 20.06
N GLN A 674 8.87 1.56 18.81
CA GLN A 674 10.10 0.85 18.45
C GLN A 674 11.23 1.82 18.08
N SER A 675 10.95 2.75 17.16
CA SER A 675 11.91 3.77 16.74
C SER A 675 11.19 5.07 16.41
N ARG A 676 11.93 6.18 16.47
CA ARG A 676 11.41 7.50 16.20
C ARG A 676 12.43 8.32 15.41
N THR A 677 11.97 8.95 14.36
CA THR A 677 12.73 9.85 13.51
C THR A 677 12.13 11.24 13.63
N VAL A 678 12.93 12.20 14.03
CA VAL A 678 12.55 13.61 14.16
C VAL A 678 13.19 14.39 13.04
N ILE A 679 12.39 15.20 12.35
CA ILE A 679 12.80 16.05 11.22
C ILE A 679 12.45 17.48 11.61
N SER A 680 13.45 18.32 11.89
CA SER A 680 13.29 19.75 12.14
C SER A 680 13.38 20.53 10.83
N GLY A 681 12.58 21.58 10.68
CA GLY A 681 12.55 22.43 9.47
C GLY A 681 11.60 21.96 8.38
N TYR A 682 10.87 20.87 8.60
CA TYR A 682 9.88 20.35 7.66
C TYR A 682 8.64 19.82 8.39
N SER A 683 7.47 20.09 7.85
CA SER A 683 6.21 19.51 8.30
C SER A 683 5.48 18.86 7.14
N PHE A 684 4.96 17.65 7.36
CA PHE A 684 4.11 16.97 6.37
C PHE A 684 2.85 17.75 6.05
N LEU A 685 2.38 18.60 6.97
CA LEU A 685 1.17 19.42 6.82
C LEU A 685 1.48 20.87 6.46
N GLY A 686 2.51 21.46 7.09
CA GLY A 686 2.82 22.88 6.97
C GLY A 686 3.88 23.24 5.92
N GLY A 687 4.55 22.24 5.33
CA GLY A 687 5.63 22.48 4.37
C GLY A 687 6.99 22.75 5.03
N GLN A 688 7.83 23.57 4.40
CA GLN A 688 9.21 23.81 4.80
C GLN A 688 9.38 25.15 5.52
N GLY A 689 10.10 25.15 6.64
CA GLY A 689 10.43 26.37 7.37
C GLY A 689 10.96 26.10 8.78
N PRO A 690 11.70 27.05 9.40
CA PRO A 690 12.34 26.85 10.71
C PRO A 690 11.33 26.65 11.86
N SER A 691 10.07 27.10 11.67
CA SER A 691 8.99 26.96 12.67
C SER A 691 8.27 25.61 12.59
N TYR A 692 8.74 24.68 11.76
CA TYR A 692 8.09 23.40 11.53
C TYR A 692 8.96 22.23 11.99
N GLY A 693 8.30 21.17 12.41
CA GLY A 693 8.94 19.88 12.67
C GLY A 693 7.98 18.73 12.38
N SER A 694 8.55 17.58 12.05
CA SER A 694 7.83 16.34 11.86
C SER A 694 8.44 15.19 12.63
N LEU A 695 7.62 14.21 12.96
CA LEU A 695 8.05 12.95 13.53
C LEU A 695 7.52 11.79 12.69
N ILE A 696 8.33 10.76 12.50
CA ILE A 696 7.93 9.44 12.02
C ILE A 696 8.19 8.47 13.17
N ILE A 697 7.13 7.87 13.68
CA ILE A 697 7.14 7.00 14.85
C ILE A 697 6.78 5.60 14.38
N LYS A 698 7.74 4.68 14.42
CA LYS A 698 7.51 3.27 14.12
C LYS A 698 7.12 2.56 15.42
N LEU A 699 5.99 1.89 15.40
CA LEU A 699 5.52 1.05 16.49
C LEU A 699 6.14 -0.35 16.39
N LYS A 700 6.16 -1.08 17.51
CA LYS A 700 6.51 -2.50 17.54
C LYS A 700 5.57 -3.32 16.65
N ASN A 701 5.96 -4.50 16.26
CA ASN A 701 5.13 -5.40 15.46
C ASN A 701 3.77 -5.66 16.12
N TRP A 702 2.74 -5.91 15.32
CA TRP A 702 1.36 -6.12 15.80
C TRP A 702 1.26 -7.26 16.83
N GLU A 703 2.07 -8.32 16.68
CA GLU A 703 2.12 -9.47 17.61
C GLU A 703 2.72 -9.11 18.98
N GLU A 704 3.56 -8.09 19.04
CA GLU A 704 4.22 -7.62 20.28
C GLU A 704 3.39 -6.56 21.03
N ARG A 705 2.32 -6.07 20.41
CA ARG A 705 1.45 -5.03 20.96
C ARG A 705 0.15 -5.60 21.49
N SER A 706 -0.30 -5.09 22.65
CA SER A 706 -1.65 -5.38 23.14
C SER A 706 -2.71 -4.60 22.35
N THR A 707 -3.97 -5.02 22.42
CA THR A 707 -5.11 -4.33 21.80
C THR A 707 -5.23 -2.86 22.23
N MET A 708 -4.76 -2.53 23.43
CA MET A 708 -4.71 -1.14 23.94
C MET A 708 -3.53 -0.33 23.39
N GLN A 709 -2.65 -0.95 22.62
CA GLN A 709 -1.51 -0.33 21.93
C GLN A 709 -1.71 -0.25 20.42
N ASN A 710 -2.95 -0.27 19.97
CA ASN A 710 -3.31 0.04 18.59
C ASN A 710 -2.89 1.49 18.25
N SER A 711 -2.46 1.74 17.01
CA SER A 711 -1.97 3.04 16.56
C SER A 711 -2.91 4.18 16.89
N THR A 712 -4.22 3.99 16.74
CA THR A 712 -5.26 4.99 17.06
C THR A 712 -5.25 5.39 18.54
N ILE A 713 -5.12 4.42 19.45
CA ILE A 713 -5.07 4.68 20.89
C ILE A 713 -3.74 5.35 21.26
N VAL A 714 -2.64 4.89 20.65
CA VAL A 714 -1.31 5.43 20.90
C VAL A 714 -1.24 6.90 20.48
N TYR A 715 -1.63 7.25 19.24
CA TYR A 715 -1.54 8.66 18.81
C TYR A 715 -2.51 9.56 19.57
N ALA A 716 -3.70 9.08 19.95
CA ALA A 716 -4.61 9.86 20.79
C ALA A 716 -4.02 10.10 22.20
N THR A 717 -3.34 9.09 22.76
CA THR A 717 -2.66 9.22 24.06
C THR A 717 -1.48 10.18 23.97
N LEU A 718 -0.66 10.07 22.93
CA LEU A 718 0.46 10.99 22.68
C LEU A 718 -0.02 12.43 22.49
N TYR A 719 -1.12 12.62 21.76
CA TYR A 719 -1.74 13.92 21.56
C TYR A 719 -2.17 14.54 22.89
N MET A 720 -2.91 13.80 23.73
CA MET A 720 -3.37 14.29 25.04
C MET A 720 -2.20 14.62 25.97
N ARG A 721 -1.13 13.82 25.97
CA ARG A 721 0.09 14.08 26.75
C ARG A 721 0.82 15.32 26.23
N ALA A 722 0.96 15.47 24.91
CA ALA A 722 1.61 16.62 24.31
C ALA A 722 0.86 17.92 24.61
N GLN A 723 -0.44 17.95 24.47
CA GLN A 723 -1.30 19.11 24.82
C GLN A 723 -1.17 19.53 26.28
N LYS A 724 -0.90 18.61 27.19
CA LYS A 724 -0.71 18.91 28.62
C LYS A 724 0.68 19.51 28.92
N ILE A 725 1.71 19.04 28.23
CA ILE A 725 3.12 19.34 28.55
C ILE A 725 3.68 20.46 27.68
N ILE A 726 3.32 20.50 26.39
CA ILE A 726 3.85 21.44 25.40
C ILE A 726 2.79 22.50 25.12
N LYS A 727 3.05 23.72 25.55
CA LYS A 727 2.13 24.86 25.36
C LYS A 727 2.61 25.85 24.30
N GLU A 728 3.89 25.76 23.95
CA GLU A 728 4.58 26.69 23.06
C GLU A 728 4.43 26.32 21.57
N ALA A 729 3.95 25.11 21.26
CA ALA A 729 3.77 24.61 19.91
C ALA A 729 2.47 23.85 19.77
N GLN A 730 1.92 23.85 18.58
CA GLN A 730 0.85 22.95 18.21
C GLN A 730 1.46 21.60 17.81
N VAL A 731 1.12 20.56 18.54
CA VAL A 731 1.59 19.18 18.29
C VAL A 731 0.40 18.32 17.88
N LEU A 732 0.45 17.74 16.70
CA LEU A 732 -0.56 16.84 16.16
C LEU A 732 0.08 15.48 15.91
N PHE A 733 -0.64 14.40 16.21
CA PHE A 733 -0.28 13.05 15.83
C PHE A 733 -1.42 12.44 15.01
N PHE A 734 -1.09 11.79 13.91
CA PHE A 734 -2.06 11.23 12.97
C PHE A 734 -1.50 9.98 12.29
N ALA A 735 -2.40 9.17 11.74
CA ALA A 735 -2.00 8.04 10.91
C ALA A 735 -1.58 8.51 9.51
N PRO A 736 -0.60 7.86 8.87
CA PRO A 736 -0.30 8.11 7.46
C PRO A 736 -1.55 7.83 6.60
N PRO A 737 -1.67 8.48 5.44
CA PRO A 737 -2.83 8.29 4.57
C PRO A 737 -2.88 6.84 4.08
N MET A 738 -4.06 6.22 4.15
CA MET A 738 -4.27 4.85 3.66
C MET A 738 -4.06 4.74 2.15
N ILE A 739 -4.39 5.80 1.43
CA ILE A 739 -4.20 5.91 -0.02
C ILE A 739 -3.09 6.91 -0.29
N PRO A 740 -1.90 6.44 -0.70
CA PRO A 740 -0.79 7.33 -1.03
C PRO A 740 -1.14 8.32 -2.13
N GLY A 741 -0.74 9.58 -1.98
CA GLY A 741 -0.85 10.60 -3.01
C GLY A 741 -2.12 11.45 -3.01
N TYR A 742 -3.07 11.20 -2.10
CA TYR A 742 -4.28 12.01 -1.99
C TYR A 742 -4.17 13.16 -0.98
N SER A 743 -3.58 12.92 0.18
CA SER A 743 -3.34 13.92 1.22
C SER A 743 -2.13 13.54 2.06
N ALA A 744 -1.72 14.40 2.96
CA ALA A 744 -0.65 14.12 3.91
C ALA A 744 -1.16 13.32 5.13
N SER A 745 -2.46 13.33 5.39
CA SER A 745 -3.11 12.60 6.49
C SER A 745 -4.33 11.84 5.98
N SER A 746 -4.87 10.95 6.81
CA SER A 746 -6.14 10.24 6.52
C SER A 746 -7.39 11.09 6.78
N ASP A 747 -7.22 12.34 7.17
CA ASP A 747 -8.28 13.27 7.55
C ASP A 747 -8.64 14.26 6.42
N ILE A 748 -9.60 15.17 6.71
CA ILE A 748 -10.01 16.22 5.77
C ILE A 748 -9.02 17.39 5.87
N GLU A 749 -8.39 17.75 4.77
CA GLU A 749 -7.52 18.91 4.66
C GLU A 749 -8.28 20.08 4.02
N LEU A 750 -8.33 21.20 4.72
CA LEU A 750 -8.96 22.43 4.25
C LEU A 750 -7.92 23.55 4.24
N ASN A 751 -7.70 24.13 3.07
CA ASN A 751 -6.87 25.33 2.92
C ASN A 751 -7.76 26.57 3.01
N MET A 752 -7.65 27.32 4.11
CA MET A 752 -8.35 28.58 4.30
C MET A 752 -7.52 29.72 3.71
N GLN A 753 -8.07 30.41 2.71
CA GLN A 753 -7.44 31.54 2.06
C GLN A 753 -8.06 32.84 2.56
N ASP A 754 -7.24 33.74 3.16
CA ASP A 754 -7.63 35.11 3.42
C ASP A 754 -7.39 35.97 2.17
N LYS A 755 -8.46 36.51 1.60
CA LYS A 755 -8.43 37.41 0.42
C LYS A 755 -8.42 38.87 0.78
N THR A 756 -8.41 39.25 2.07
CA THR A 756 -8.51 40.62 2.56
C THR A 756 -7.15 41.19 2.79
N CYS A 757 -6.16 41.22 2.13
CA CYS A 757 -4.84 41.91 2.25
C CYS A 757 -4.43 42.41 3.66
N LEU A 758 -5.16 42.09 4.71
CA LEU A 758 -4.94 42.48 6.08
C LEU A 758 -4.38 41.31 6.87
N LEU A 759 -3.11 40.98 6.63
CA LEU A 759 -2.35 39.93 7.28
C LEU A 759 -2.27 40.03 8.83
N TYR A 760 -2.84 41.08 9.42
CA TYR A 760 -2.77 41.36 10.86
C TYR A 760 -4.07 41.16 11.62
N THR A 761 -5.17 40.71 10.99
CA THR A 761 -6.48 40.66 11.62
C THR A 761 -7.12 39.29 11.70
N SER A 762 -6.44 38.24 11.26
CA SER A 762 -6.89 36.89 11.56
C SER A 762 -6.55 36.57 13.02
N PRO A 763 -7.55 36.48 13.92
CA PRO A 763 -7.25 35.95 15.25
C PRO A 763 -6.73 34.52 15.05
N SER A 764 -5.53 34.26 15.53
CA SER A 764 -5.04 32.90 15.69
C SER A 764 -6.08 32.11 16.46
N PRO A 765 -6.48 30.91 16.03
CA PRO A 765 -7.40 30.05 16.78
C PRO A 765 -6.84 29.67 18.15
#